data_723d451f7284d5fdd30dc6f97ebb83ce
#
_entry.id   723d451f7284d5fdd30dc6f97ebb83ce
#
_cell.length_a   1.000
_cell.length_b   1.000
_cell.length_c   1.000
_cell.angle_alpha   90.00
_cell.angle_beta   90.00
_cell.angle_gamma   90.00
#
_symmetry.space_group_name_H-M   'P 1'
#
loop_
_entity.id
_entity.type
_entity.pdbx_description
1 polymer ?
#
loop_
_entity_poly.entity_id
_entity_poly.type
_entity_poly.pdbx_seq_one_letter_code
_entity_poly.pdbx_strand_id
1 'polypeptide(L)'
;MAKLTKTKTVPVVQMLPAQPSQNGVGALKTSLGNLPLTRMAIEADIVGIFASTTIRQTFKNPTDQALEAVYIFPLPDRAGVTAFQMTINGRVIDGVLKERLQARREYEAALQQGYRASMMEEERPNVFTLSVGNLMPGEEAHITLTLESLLELDNGEATYRVPLVVAPRYIPGVPLDDSVGYGTSPDTDAVPDASRITPPVLLPGFPNPVQLSIEVRIDGRTTPIHDLRASLHNVATVNRQGVYTVRLQPGERLDRDFILRFRLLDSELTTRALLAPDPNNPNEGTLLTLVFAPDDEQPVALTDVLFVIDRSGSMEGWKMDAAKRAATRLIDSLHPHARFGILAFDNYVEAFEQGALHPASDRMRFQATQWLAHIHARGGTEMLHALQQAIQCCQQVGGAPHYDEPPRPRETAARPIIVLITDGQVGNEEQILRYVASAGVVLYVVGIDEALNDAFLRRMAEQTGGLFMAVESEDRLDETLDLLRQRLSTPVLQDLQVSSHDVPLTANTTVPKQPINLYVRGVAYVLQRWQGKVPKTATVTVEGRRMDGTVWQQTVPVMRVKTPVLRVSWARHMVRLLEDLYYLAGVKRLEQRIVSLSLQYGVLSRFTAYVAVDRSEQVNQGGQTHRIVQPVETPRGWQPPRPAAPPMPSRRRFQGMSQERKLFGLMFDDRISFPPDEILQLISSPPPMYESESTGQLETLYRASRSVSDETPAKVDKFLLELLMALDEWLREHSEEHPHAPRVIELVDAILEHFQARWDAARVQRLLALCRETLAALLEQPSRRERWW
;
A
#
# COMPACT_ATOMS: atom_id res chain seq x y z
N MET A 1 33.93 -9.60 -12.43
CA MET A 1 33.68 -8.38 -11.64
C MET A 1 33.95 -7.18 -12.54
N ALA A 2 32.93 -6.68 -13.23
CA ALA A 2 33.02 -5.46 -14.03
C ALA A 2 32.94 -4.28 -13.05
N LYS A 3 33.96 -3.43 -13.05
CA LYS A 3 33.97 -2.16 -12.32
C LYS A 3 32.80 -1.31 -12.88
N LEU A 4 31.75 -1.12 -12.11
CA LEU A 4 30.76 -0.08 -12.34
C LEU A 4 31.49 1.27 -12.45
N THR A 5 31.50 1.85 -13.64
CA THR A 5 31.99 3.19 -13.87
C THR A 5 31.06 4.14 -13.13
N LYS A 6 31.56 4.75 -12.05
CA LYS A 6 30.83 5.79 -11.31
C LYS A 6 30.49 6.93 -12.26
N THR A 7 29.23 7.02 -12.65
CA THR A 7 28.72 8.19 -13.39
C THR A 7 28.86 9.41 -12.49
N LYS A 8 29.58 10.44 -12.92
CA LYS A 8 29.66 11.69 -12.16
C LYS A 8 28.30 12.37 -12.18
N THR A 9 27.67 12.42 -11.03
CA THR A 9 26.45 13.21 -10.82
C THR A 9 26.90 14.67 -10.71
N VAL A 10 26.55 15.50 -11.68
CA VAL A 10 26.74 16.95 -11.58
C VAL A 10 25.49 17.52 -10.93
N PRO A 11 25.59 18.11 -9.75
CA PRO A 11 24.43 18.74 -9.14
C PRO A 11 24.07 19.99 -9.94
N VAL A 12 23.05 19.90 -10.77
CA VAL A 12 22.35 21.08 -11.37
C VAL A 12 21.63 21.86 -10.28
N VAL A 13 21.53 21.26 -9.13
CA VAL A 13 20.85 21.75 -7.94
C VAL A 13 21.86 21.77 -6.81
N GLN A 14 22.17 22.96 -6.26
CA GLN A 14 22.98 23.03 -5.07
C GLN A 14 22.19 22.46 -3.89
N MET A 15 22.59 21.30 -3.40
CA MET A 15 22.17 20.86 -2.08
C MET A 15 22.70 21.88 -1.06
N LEU A 16 21.81 22.55 -0.37
CA LEU A 16 22.20 23.14 0.89
C LEU A 16 22.65 21.97 1.77
N PRO A 17 23.83 22.05 2.43
CA PRO A 17 24.21 21.04 3.37
C PRO A 17 23.09 20.98 4.43
N ALA A 18 22.21 20.03 4.28
CA ALA A 18 21.30 19.68 5.34
C ALA A 18 22.19 19.21 6.48
N GLN A 19 22.19 19.91 7.58
CA GLN A 19 22.58 19.24 8.82
C GLN A 19 21.73 17.96 8.84
N PRO A 20 22.29 16.80 9.18
CA PRO A 20 21.54 15.56 9.20
C PRO A 20 20.33 15.77 10.12
N SER A 21 19.22 16.17 9.54
CA SER A 21 17.95 16.16 10.23
C SER A 21 17.59 14.70 10.32
N GLN A 22 17.30 14.20 11.49
CA GLN A 22 16.82 12.84 11.75
C GLN A 22 15.60 12.43 10.90
N ASN A 23 15.11 13.30 10.03
CA ASN A 23 13.89 13.14 9.24
C ASN A 23 14.12 12.96 7.73
N GLY A 24 15.35 12.75 7.26
CA GLY A 24 15.63 12.34 5.87
C GLY A 24 15.18 13.28 4.74
N VAL A 25 14.82 14.54 5.04
CA VAL A 25 14.30 15.48 4.04
C VAL A 25 15.42 16.38 3.53
N GLY A 26 15.91 16.10 2.33
CA GLY A 26 16.80 16.99 1.58
C GLY A 26 15.99 18.01 0.78
N ALA A 27 16.10 19.30 1.10
CA ALA A 27 15.51 20.36 0.28
C ALA A 27 16.53 20.86 -0.74
N LEU A 28 16.11 21.02 -2.00
CA LEU A 28 16.96 21.45 -3.10
C LEU A 28 16.62 22.88 -3.53
N LYS A 29 17.64 23.69 -3.80
CA LYS A 29 17.48 25.03 -4.38
C LYS A 29 18.11 25.03 -5.77
N THR A 30 17.31 25.31 -6.82
CA THR A 30 17.80 25.37 -8.19
C THR A 30 17.86 26.80 -8.71
N SER A 31 18.76 27.07 -9.67
CA SER A 31 18.62 28.19 -10.57
C SER A 31 17.56 27.83 -11.63
N LEU A 32 16.61 28.73 -11.89
CA LEU A 32 15.53 28.53 -12.86
C LEU A 32 16.01 27.94 -14.20
N GLY A 33 15.36 26.89 -14.67
CA GLY A 33 15.47 26.39 -16.04
C GLY A 33 16.28 25.14 -16.26
N ASN A 34 16.83 24.50 -15.20
CA ASN A 34 17.71 23.34 -15.36
C ASN A 34 17.06 21.99 -14.98
N LEU A 35 15.73 21.93 -14.89
CA LEU A 35 15.04 20.68 -14.58
C LEU A 35 14.58 19.98 -15.85
N PRO A 36 14.81 18.65 -15.96
CA PRO A 36 14.51 17.92 -17.18
C PRO A 36 13.02 17.78 -17.48
N LEU A 37 12.14 17.55 -16.48
CA LEU A 37 10.69 17.48 -16.70
C LEU A 37 10.12 18.87 -16.91
N THR A 38 9.55 19.13 -18.10
CA THR A 38 9.03 20.45 -18.50
C THR A 38 7.50 20.48 -18.59
N ARG A 39 6.86 19.33 -18.91
CA ARG A 39 5.42 19.24 -19.11
C ARG A 39 4.88 17.89 -18.63
N MET A 40 3.69 17.92 -18.03
CA MET A 40 2.85 16.75 -17.75
C MET A 40 1.44 17.00 -18.26
N ALA A 41 0.95 16.14 -19.14
CA ALA A 41 -0.42 16.17 -19.64
C ALA A 41 -1.13 14.86 -19.28
N ILE A 42 -2.33 14.97 -18.70
CA ILE A 42 -3.17 13.85 -18.29
C ILE A 42 -4.50 13.96 -19.03
N GLU A 43 -4.84 12.95 -19.79
CA GLU A 43 -6.10 12.82 -20.50
C GLU A 43 -6.82 11.57 -20.04
N ALA A 44 -8.09 11.66 -19.63
CA ALA A 44 -8.87 10.53 -19.22
C ALA A 44 -10.23 10.47 -19.90
N ASP A 45 -10.63 9.27 -20.29
CA ASP A 45 -11.97 8.95 -20.77
C ASP A 45 -12.66 8.03 -19.75
N ILE A 46 -13.83 8.47 -19.26
CA ILE A 46 -14.61 7.75 -18.24
C ILE A 46 -15.98 7.40 -18.79
N VAL A 47 -16.36 6.13 -18.68
CA VAL A 47 -17.68 5.60 -19.02
C VAL A 47 -18.20 4.78 -17.84
N GLY A 48 -19.23 5.30 -17.15
CA GLY A 48 -19.70 4.72 -15.90
C GLY A 48 -18.59 4.72 -14.85
N ILE A 49 -18.10 3.53 -14.46
CA ILE A 49 -17.00 3.35 -13.50
C ILE A 49 -15.68 2.93 -14.17
N PHE A 50 -15.63 2.89 -15.49
CA PHE A 50 -14.44 2.52 -16.25
C PHE A 50 -13.67 3.76 -16.66
N ALA A 51 -12.40 3.84 -16.29
CA ALA A 51 -11.51 4.93 -16.64
C ALA A 51 -10.30 4.43 -17.43
N SER A 52 -10.04 5.07 -18.58
CA SER A 52 -8.80 4.92 -19.35
C SER A 52 -8.06 6.26 -19.31
N THR A 53 -6.83 6.24 -18.80
CA THR A 53 -6.04 7.46 -18.57
C THR A 53 -4.74 7.40 -19.36
N THR A 54 -4.43 8.46 -20.09
CA THR A 54 -3.16 8.66 -20.77
C THR A 54 -2.37 9.76 -20.08
N ILE A 55 -1.16 9.45 -19.63
CA ILE A 55 -0.24 10.42 -19.03
C ILE A 55 0.93 10.62 -19.98
N ARG A 56 1.19 11.88 -20.39
CA ARG A 56 2.33 12.27 -21.23
C ARG A 56 3.27 13.16 -20.43
N GLN A 57 4.52 12.75 -20.31
CA GLN A 57 5.59 13.46 -19.63
C GLN A 57 6.64 13.89 -20.66
N THR A 58 6.99 15.18 -20.68
CA THR A 58 7.99 15.72 -21.60
C THR A 58 9.26 16.05 -20.84
N PHE A 59 10.34 15.38 -21.22
CA PHE A 59 11.67 15.60 -20.68
C PHE A 59 12.54 16.32 -21.72
N LYS A 60 13.23 17.36 -21.29
CA LYS A 60 14.18 18.12 -22.11
C LYS A 60 15.54 18.14 -21.45
N ASN A 61 16.58 17.94 -22.21
CA ASN A 61 17.95 18.11 -21.73
C ASN A 61 18.34 19.59 -21.79
N PRO A 62 18.41 20.29 -20.64
CA PRO A 62 18.80 21.70 -20.60
C PRO A 62 20.33 21.89 -20.51
N THR A 63 21.11 20.82 -20.50
CA THR A 63 22.57 20.84 -20.31
C THR A 63 23.31 20.73 -21.65
N ASP A 64 24.62 20.91 -21.60
CA ASP A 64 25.52 20.76 -22.75
C ASP A 64 26.10 19.36 -22.93
N GLN A 65 25.66 18.39 -22.10
CA GLN A 65 26.14 17.02 -22.09
C GLN A 65 24.97 16.02 -22.18
N ALA A 66 25.25 14.77 -22.55
CA ALA A 66 24.24 13.74 -22.56
C ALA A 66 23.66 13.55 -21.16
N LEU A 67 22.33 13.49 -21.05
CA LEU A 67 21.60 13.45 -19.80
C LEU A 67 20.91 12.09 -19.59
N GLU A 68 20.96 11.62 -18.36
CA GLU A 68 20.01 10.65 -17.82
C GLU A 68 19.09 11.35 -16.81
N ALA A 69 17.83 11.52 -17.18
CA ALA A 69 16.80 12.08 -16.29
C ALA A 69 16.15 10.94 -15.51
N VAL A 70 16.07 11.09 -14.19
CA VAL A 70 15.37 10.15 -13.30
C VAL A 70 14.24 10.90 -12.61
N TYR A 71 13.03 10.34 -12.66
CA TYR A 71 11.84 10.93 -12.04
C TYR A 71 11.11 9.90 -11.18
N ILE A 72 10.99 10.18 -9.88
CA ILE A 72 10.23 9.39 -8.92
C ILE A 72 8.86 10.05 -8.78
N PHE A 73 7.79 9.34 -9.11
CA PHE A 73 6.45 9.90 -9.21
C PHE A 73 5.37 8.90 -8.81
N PRO A 74 4.17 9.37 -8.43
CA PRO A 74 3.09 8.49 -8.06
C PRO A 74 2.20 8.12 -9.25
N LEU A 75 1.55 6.93 -9.16
CA LEU A 75 0.40 6.53 -9.99
C LEU A 75 -0.68 5.92 -9.09
N PRO A 76 -1.95 5.89 -9.54
CA PRO A 76 -3.02 5.27 -8.78
C PRO A 76 -2.75 3.77 -8.55
N ASP A 77 -2.80 3.32 -7.31
CA ASP A 77 -2.48 1.94 -6.90
C ASP A 77 -3.30 0.88 -7.63
N ARG A 78 -4.59 1.14 -7.84
CA ARG A 78 -5.52 0.21 -8.49
C ARG A 78 -5.55 0.30 -10.01
N ALA A 79 -4.81 1.23 -10.60
CA ALA A 79 -4.66 1.33 -12.04
C ALA A 79 -3.60 0.36 -12.54
N GLY A 80 -3.92 -0.35 -13.61
CA GLY A 80 -2.94 -1.16 -14.34
C GLY A 80 -2.28 -0.34 -15.45
N VAL A 81 -0.96 -0.21 -15.44
CA VAL A 81 -0.20 0.37 -16.56
C VAL A 81 -0.13 -0.67 -17.66
N THR A 82 -0.75 -0.38 -18.81
CA THR A 82 -0.92 -1.31 -19.92
C THR A 82 -0.08 -0.97 -21.16
N ALA A 83 0.40 0.27 -21.24
CA ALA A 83 1.29 0.69 -22.31
C ALA A 83 2.31 1.71 -21.80
N PHE A 84 3.49 1.63 -22.37
CA PHE A 84 4.62 2.53 -22.15
C PHE A 84 5.28 2.82 -23.48
N GLN A 85 5.38 4.09 -23.86
CA GLN A 85 5.99 4.51 -25.12
C GLN A 85 6.97 5.66 -24.88
N MET A 86 8.09 5.63 -25.60
CA MET A 86 9.02 6.75 -25.71
C MET A 86 8.95 7.35 -27.11
N THR A 87 8.69 8.65 -27.23
CA THR A 87 8.75 9.36 -28.49
C THR A 87 9.91 10.34 -28.46
N ILE A 88 10.83 10.22 -29.41
CA ILE A 88 11.99 11.13 -29.54
C ILE A 88 12.30 11.37 -31.03
N ASN A 89 12.54 12.63 -31.39
CA ASN A 89 12.80 13.05 -32.77
C ASN A 89 11.76 12.50 -33.78
N GLY A 90 10.46 12.46 -33.37
CA GLY A 90 9.37 11.99 -34.20
C GLY A 90 9.26 10.45 -34.32
N ARG A 91 10.15 9.69 -33.70
CA ARG A 91 10.07 8.22 -33.64
C ARG A 91 9.38 7.78 -32.39
N VAL A 92 8.44 6.85 -32.53
CA VAL A 92 7.72 6.21 -31.44
C VAL A 92 8.33 4.83 -31.20
N ILE A 93 8.75 4.59 -29.99
CA ILE A 93 9.36 3.33 -29.53
C ILE A 93 8.45 2.75 -28.43
N ASP A 94 7.84 1.61 -28.74
CA ASP A 94 7.02 0.89 -27.77
C ASP A 94 7.90 0.22 -26.72
N GLY A 95 7.55 0.41 -25.45
CA GLY A 95 8.20 -0.26 -24.33
C GLY A 95 7.71 -1.69 -24.20
N VAL A 96 8.63 -2.58 -23.87
CA VAL A 96 8.37 -4.00 -23.64
C VAL A 96 8.41 -4.27 -22.14
N LEU A 97 7.37 -4.90 -21.62
CA LEU A 97 7.33 -5.37 -20.24
C LEU A 97 8.20 -6.62 -20.10
N LYS A 98 9.13 -6.59 -19.16
CA LYS A 98 10.08 -7.69 -18.89
C LYS A 98 10.21 -7.92 -17.40
N GLU A 99 10.83 -9.02 -17.02
CA GLU A 99 11.32 -9.21 -15.66
C GLU A 99 12.29 -8.07 -15.30
N ARG A 100 12.21 -7.57 -14.06
CA ARG A 100 12.84 -6.33 -13.63
C ARG A 100 14.36 -6.31 -13.85
N LEU A 101 15.06 -7.37 -13.46
CA LEU A 101 16.51 -7.46 -13.62
C LEU A 101 16.91 -7.54 -15.11
N GLN A 102 16.12 -8.24 -15.93
CA GLN A 102 16.34 -8.29 -17.37
C GLN A 102 16.15 -6.92 -18.02
N ALA A 103 15.09 -6.18 -17.65
CA ALA A 103 14.84 -4.83 -18.15
C ALA A 103 15.98 -3.87 -17.78
N ARG A 104 16.46 -3.92 -16.54
CA ARG A 104 17.59 -3.11 -16.06
C ARG A 104 18.87 -3.38 -16.87
N ARG A 105 19.23 -4.65 -17.05
CA ARG A 105 20.40 -5.04 -17.86
C ARG A 105 20.29 -4.53 -19.29
N GLU A 106 19.13 -4.59 -19.91
CA GLU A 106 18.91 -4.10 -21.25
C GLU A 106 19.00 -2.57 -21.32
N TYR A 107 18.42 -1.86 -20.36
CA TYR A 107 18.52 -0.41 -20.25
C TYR A 107 19.98 0.04 -20.09
N GLU A 108 20.70 -0.53 -19.14
CA GLU A 108 22.10 -0.20 -18.87
C GLU A 108 22.99 -0.51 -20.08
N ALA A 109 22.81 -1.66 -20.72
CA ALA A 109 23.54 -2.05 -21.93
C ALA A 109 23.27 -1.08 -23.08
N ALA A 110 22.02 -0.64 -23.26
CA ALA A 110 21.66 0.34 -24.29
C ALA A 110 22.36 1.67 -24.05
N LEU A 111 22.38 2.16 -22.81
CA LEU A 111 23.08 3.41 -22.47
C LEU A 111 24.59 3.31 -22.71
N GLN A 112 25.22 2.20 -22.30
CA GLN A 112 26.66 1.97 -22.52
C GLN A 112 27.01 1.91 -24.02
N GLN A 113 26.12 1.38 -24.83
CA GLN A 113 26.26 1.32 -26.29
C GLN A 113 25.91 2.66 -26.97
N GLY A 114 25.50 3.67 -26.21
CA GLY A 114 25.18 5.00 -26.72
C GLY A 114 23.78 5.12 -27.34
N TYR A 115 22.88 4.16 -27.13
CA TYR A 115 21.50 4.26 -27.56
C TYR A 115 20.66 5.07 -26.58
N ARG A 116 19.62 5.75 -27.10
CA ARG A 116 18.59 6.37 -26.26
C ARG A 116 17.70 5.25 -25.69
N ALA A 117 17.43 5.32 -24.39
CA ALA A 117 16.57 4.34 -23.75
C ALA A 117 15.75 4.98 -22.64
N SER A 118 14.58 4.38 -22.37
CA SER A 118 13.79 4.70 -21.19
C SER A 118 13.34 3.43 -20.48
N MET A 119 13.18 3.52 -19.16
CA MET A 119 12.76 2.41 -18.31
C MET A 119 11.83 2.92 -17.23
N MET A 120 10.76 2.16 -16.92
CA MET A 120 9.85 2.45 -15.82
C MET A 120 9.68 1.24 -14.91
N GLU A 121 9.85 1.47 -13.62
CA GLU A 121 9.77 0.46 -12.56
C GLU A 121 8.77 0.88 -11.48
N GLU A 122 8.11 -0.10 -10.86
CA GLU A 122 7.31 0.08 -9.66
C GLU A 122 8.20 -0.17 -8.43
N GLU A 123 8.42 0.85 -7.60
CA GLU A 123 9.18 0.73 -6.34
C GLU A 123 8.28 0.31 -5.18
N ARG A 124 7.13 0.95 -5.09
CA ARG A 124 6.05 0.71 -4.13
C ARG A 124 4.70 0.74 -4.87
N PRO A 125 3.62 0.25 -4.28
CA PRO A 125 2.31 0.20 -4.92
C PRO A 125 1.85 1.48 -5.63
N ASN A 126 2.29 2.62 -5.15
CA ASN A 126 1.96 3.95 -5.68
C ASN A 126 3.19 4.80 -6.02
N VAL A 127 4.41 4.24 -6.01
CA VAL A 127 5.65 4.98 -6.30
C VAL A 127 6.40 4.30 -7.43
N PHE A 128 6.69 5.06 -8.47
CA PHE A 128 7.32 4.60 -9.70
C PHE A 128 8.57 5.41 -9.98
N THR A 129 9.57 4.77 -10.56
CA THR A 129 10.78 5.41 -11.06
C THR A 129 10.81 5.32 -12.58
N LEU A 130 10.91 6.47 -13.24
CA LEU A 130 11.13 6.60 -14.68
C LEU A 130 12.54 7.11 -14.94
N SER A 131 13.27 6.39 -15.76
CA SER A 131 14.59 6.78 -16.25
C SER A 131 14.58 7.01 -17.76
N VAL A 132 15.13 8.15 -18.22
CA VAL A 132 15.29 8.50 -19.64
C VAL A 132 16.75 8.84 -19.87
N GLY A 133 17.46 7.98 -20.58
CA GLY A 133 18.91 8.07 -20.73
C GLY A 133 19.37 8.38 -22.15
N ASN A 134 20.60 8.90 -22.26
CA ASN A 134 21.23 9.38 -23.48
C ASN A 134 20.39 10.43 -24.22
N LEU A 135 19.72 11.31 -23.46
CA LEU A 135 19.07 12.49 -24.01
C LEU A 135 20.13 13.55 -24.34
N MET A 136 20.32 13.85 -25.63
CA MET A 136 21.37 14.74 -26.08
C MET A 136 21.02 16.21 -25.78
N PRO A 137 22.02 17.15 -25.74
CA PRO A 137 21.78 18.56 -25.47
C PRO A 137 20.66 19.15 -26.33
N GLY A 138 19.70 19.79 -25.67
CA GLY A 138 18.53 20.41 -26.30
C GLY A 138 17.44 19.46 -26.79
N GLU A 139 17.66 18.13 -26.78
CA GLU A 139 16.63 17.17 -27.20
C GLU A 139 15.46 17.09 -26.21
N GLU A 140 14.30 16.72 -26.75
CA GLU A 140 13.07 16.42 -26.01
C GLU A 140 12.65 14.97 -26.21
N ALA A 141 12.33 14.28 -25.11
CA ALA A 141 11.72 12.97 -25.11
C ALA A 141 10.31 13.05 -24.49
N HIS A 142 9.35 12.42 -25.14
CA HIS A 142 7.99 12.31 -24.61
C HIS A 142 7.74 10.87 -24.17
N ILE A 143 7.40 10.69 -22.90
CA ILE A 143 7.02 9.40 -22.35
C ILE A 143 5.51 9.37 -22.21
N THR A 144 4.87 8.37 -22.79
CA THR A 144 3.42 8.16 -22.75
C THR A 144 3.10 6.87 -22.02
N LEU A 145 2.25 6.98 -21.01
CA LEU A 145 1.72 5.86 -20.20
C LEU A 145 0.23 5.73 -20.47
N THR A 146 -0.28 4.52 -20.61
CA THR A 146 -1.71 4.23 -20.60
C THR A 146 -2.06 3.41 -19.37
N LEU A 147 -3.09 3.84 -18.66
CA LEU A 147 -3.58 3.22 -17.45
C LEU A 147 -5.06 2.88 -17.60
N GLU A 148 -5.43 1.70 -17.12
CA GLU A 148 -6.82 1.25 -17.05
C GLU A 148 -7.21 1.02 -15.58
N SER A 149 -8.34 1.57 -15.15
CA SER A 149 -8.78 1.45 -13.76
C SER A 149 -10.30 1.41 -13.61
N LEU A 150 -10.75 0.74 -12.54
CA LEU A 150 -12.09 0.90 -12.02
C LEU A 150 -12.12 2.08 -11.05
N LEU A 151 -13.12 2.96 -11.21
CA LEU A 151 -13.35 4.03 -10.25
C LEU A 151 -13.86 3.44 -8.94
N GLU A 152 -13.42 4.01 -7.84
CA GLU A 152 -14.01 3.72 -6.53
C GLU A 152 -15.41 4.31 -6.48
N LEU A 153 -16.37 3.45 -6.15
CA LEU A 153 -17.77 3.83 -5.95
C LEU A 153 -18.12 3.60 -4.49
N ASP A 154 -18.48 4.66 -3.79
CA ASP A 154 -18.88 4.60 -2.39
C ASP A 154 -20.01 5.59 -2.13
N ASN A 155 -21.04 5.16 -1.38
CA ASN A 155 -22.23 5.99 -1.11
C ASN A 155 -22.84 6.60 -2.37
N GLY A 156 -22.82 5.89 -3.51
CA GLY A 156 -23.31 6.37 -4.80
C GLY A 156 -22.42 7.41 -5.48
N GLU A 157 -21.28 7.77 -4.92
CA GLU A 157 -20.30 8.69 -5.48
C GLU A 157 -19.13 7.94 -6.09
N ALA A 158 -18.85 8.20 -7.37
CA ALA A 158 -17.66 7.69 -8.05
C ALA A 158 -16.52 8.71 -7.90
N THR A 159 -15.33 8.19 -7.57
CA THR A 159 -14.12 8.99 -7.39
C THR A 159 -13.07 8.65 -8.44
N TYR A 160 -12.68 9.62 -9.23
CA TYR A 160 -11.49 9.56 -10.09
C TYR A 160 -10.37 10.32 -9.42
N ARG A 161 -9.30 9.62 -9.02
CA ARG A 161 -8.14 10.18 -8.32
C ARG A 161 -6.87 9.89 -9.09
N VAL A 162 -6.07 10.92 -9.32
CA VAL A 162 -4.71 10.80 -9.85
C VAL A 162 -3.75 11.47 -8.88
N PRO A 163 -2.90 10.71 -8.20
CA PRO A 163 -1.87 11.29 -7.36
C PRO A 163 -0.84 12.00 -8.23
N LEU A 164 -0.41 13.21 -7.84
CA LEU A 164 0.51 14.04 -8.62
C LEU A 164 1.87 14.24 -7.94
N VAL A 165 1.97 13.98 -6.64
CA VAL A 165 3.20 14.18 -5.87
C VAL A 165 3.45 13.01 -4.92
N VAL A 166 4.72 12.63 -4.77
CA VAL A 166 5.17 11.72 -3.71
C VAL A 166 5.52 12.58 -2.50
N ALA A 167 4.69 12.52 -1.45
CA ALA A 167 4.95 13.25 -0.22
C ALA A 167 6.19 12.70 0.51
N PRO A 168 6.96 13.57 1.22
CA PRO A 168 8.09 13.13 2.03
C PRO A 168 7.65 12.12 3.10
N ARG A 169 8.42 11.03 3.24
CA ARG A 169 8.13 9.93 4.16
C ARG A 169 9.09 9.97 5.34
N TYR A 170 8.59 9.64 6.53
CA TYR A 170 9.44 9.35 7.68
C TYR A 170 10.16 8.03 7.47
N ILE A 171 11.51 8.03 7.55
CA ILE A 171 12.36 6.85 7.35
C ILE A 171 12.96 6.45 8.69
N PRO A 172 12.42 5.42 9.37
CA PRO A 172 13.00 4.88 10.59
C PRO A 172 14.19 3.96 10.30
N GLY A 173 14.92 3.58 11.36
CA GLY A 173 15.98 2.60 11.32
C GLY A 173 17.38 3.21 11.25
N VAL A 174 18.39 2.33 11.18
CA VAL A 174 19.81 2.69 11.13
C VAL A 174 20.26 2.69 9.68
N PRO A 175 20.92 3.78 9.20
CA PRO A 175 21.43 3.84 7.83
C PRO A 175 22.36 2.67 7.48
N LEU A 176 22.21 2.13 6.27
CA LEU A 176 23.10 1.14 5.68
C LEU A 176 24.23 1.84 4.91
N ASP A 177 25.39 1.17 4.81
CA ASP A 177 26.57 1.73 4.14
C ASP A 177 26.38 1.94 2.63
N ASP A 178 25.55 1.10 1.98
CA ASP A 178 25.30 1.14 0.53
C ASP A 178 23.83 1.44 0.22
N SER A 179 23.57 2.61 -0.37
CA SER A 179 22.26 2.98 -0.91
C SER A 179 22.22 2.73 -2.42
N VAL A 180 21.14 2.09 -2.90
CA VAL A 180 21.03 1.59 -4.29
C VAL A 180 20.22 2.54 -5.18
N GLY A 181 19.47 3.48 -4.61
CA GLY A 181 18.58 4.40 -5.30
C GLY A 181 19.15 5.79 -5.49
N TYR A 182 18.30 6.71 -5.94
CA TYR A 182 18.65 8.09 -6.31
C TYR A 182 17.96 9.15 -5.43
N GLY A 183 17.19 8.73 -4.44
CA GLY A 183 16.49 9.60 -3.51
C GLY A 183 17.40 10.27 -2.48
N THR A 184 16.79 11.05 -1.62
CA THR A 184 17.48 11.89 -0.63
C THR A 184 17.78 11.17 0.68
N SER A 185 17.04 10.13 1.03
CA SER A 185 17.27 9.36 2.25
C SER A 185 18.14 8.13 1.98
N PRO A 186 19.11 7.81 2.84
CA PRO A 186 19.85 6.56 2.75
C PRO A 186 18.92 5.37 3.01
N ASP A 187 19.26 4.21 2.46
CA ASP A 187 18.62 2.96 2.82
C ASP A 187 18.90 2.63 4.29
N THR A 188 17.92 2.07 5.01
CA THR A 188 18.06 1.70 6.42
C THR A 188 17.70 0.23 6.63
N ASP A 189 18.03 -0.34 7.79
CA ASP A 189 17.65 -1.70 8.18
C ASP A 189 16.11 -1.87 8.25
N ALA A 190 15.36 -0.81 8.57
CA ALA A 190 13.90 -0.80 8.57
C ALA A 190 13.29 -0.48 7.20
N VAL A 191 14.01 0.24 6.32
CA VAL A 191 13.56 0.67 4.98
C VAL A 191 14.70 0.48 3.97
N PRO A 192 14.95 -0.75 3.48
CA PRO A 192 16.09 -1.07 2.62
C PRO A 192 15.99 -0.49 1.20
N ASP A 193 14.93 0.22 0.89
CA ASP A 193 14.66 0.87 -0.39
C ASP A 193 14.37 2.37 -0.24
N ALA A 194 14.72 2.98 0.90
CA ALA A 194 14.46 4.40 1.19
C ALA A 194 14.99 5.32 0.08
N SER A 195 16.19 5.05 -0.43
CA SER A 195 16.80 5.82 -1.53
C SER A 195 16.04 5.72 -2.88
N ARG A 196 15.07 4.83 -3.00
CA ARG A 196 14.25 4.68 -4.21
C ARG A 196 12.88 5.33 -4.11
N ILE A 197 12.43 5.65 -2.90
CA ILE A 197 11.10 6.17 -2.61
C ILE A 197 11.07 7.60 -2.05
N THR A 198 12.22 8.23 -1.89
CA THR A 198 12.36 9.59 -1.32
C THR A 198 12.90 10.56 -2.35
N PRO A 199 12.07 11.06 -3.29
CA PRO A 199 12.53 12.04 -4.27
C PRO A 199 13.02 13.32 -3.60
N PRO A 200 13.95 14.06 -4.23
CA PRO A 200 14.27 15.40 -3.79
C PRO A 200 13.03 16.31 -3.92
N VAL A 201 12.86 17.24 -2.98
CA VAL A 201 11.70 18.13 -2.91
C VAL A 201 12.13 19.56 -3.16
N LEU A 202 11.36 20.30 -3.98
CA LEU A 202 11.54 21.74 -4.20
C LEU A 202 11.21 22.51 -2.91
N LEU A 203 11.91 23.60 -2.67
CA LEU A 203 11.57 24.48 -1.54
C LEU A 203 10.22 25.15 -1.76
N PRO A 204 9.44 25.40 -0.69
CA PRO A 204 8.22 26.17 -0.78
C PRO A 204 8.42 27.53 -1.46
N GLY A 205 7.51 27.91 -2.36
CA GLY A 205 7.61 29.15 -3.12
C GLY A 205 8.50 29.09 -4.36
N PHE A 206 9.07 27.93 -4.70
CA PHE A 206 9.77 27.76 -5.96
C PHE A 206 8.81 28.01 -7.14
N PRO A 207 9.20 28.73 -8.21
CA PRO A 207 8.39 28.91 -9.41
C PRO A 207 7.98 27.56 -9.99
N ASN A 208 6.74 27.46 -10.49
CA ASN A 208 6.24 26.20 -11.05
C ASN A 208 7.13 25.71 -12.21
N PRO A 209 7.87 24.61 -12.04
CA PRO A 209 8.83 24.18 -13.06
C PRO A 209 8.18 23.35 -14.17
N VAL A 210 6.98 22.78 -13.92
CA VAL A 210 6.31 21.83 -14.80
C VAL A 210 4.98 22.39 -15.27
N GLN A 211 4.77 22.44 -16.58
CA GLN A 211 3.48 22.80 -17.14
C GLN A 211 2.51 21.62 -17.00
N LEU A 212 1.53 21.71 -16.09
CA LEU A 212 0.48 20.72 -15.88
C LEU A 212 -0.75 21.02 -16.74
N SER A 213 -1.28 19.98 -17.38
CA SER A 213 -2.61 20.03 -18.02
C SER A 213 -3.37 18.73 -17.73
N ILE A 214 -4.65 18.84 -17.38
CA ILE A 214 -5.52 17.69 -17.15
C ILE A 214 -6.83 17.92 -17.90
N GLU A 215 -7.23 16.94 -18.71
CA GLU A 215 -8.54 16.91 -19.38
C GLU A 215 -9.21 15.56 -19.07
N VAL A 216 -10.40 15.59 -18.46
CA VAL A 216 -11.21 14.41 -18.17
C VAL A 216 -12.51 14.50 -18.93
N ARG A 217 -12.83 13.49 -19.72
CA ARG A 217 -14.09 13.33 -20.42
C ARG A 217 -14.92 12.25 -19.74
N ILE A 218 -16.17 12.57 -19.40
CA ILE A 218 -17.10 11.61 -18.77
C ILE A 218 -18.31 11.46 -19.68
N ASP A 219 -18.55 10.26 -20.16
CA ASP A 219 -19.72 9.93 -20.97
C ASP A 219 -20.93 9.61 -20.07
N GLY A 220 -21.72 10.61 -19.77
CA GLY A 220 -22.98 10.51 -19.02
C GLY A 220 -24.20 10.11 -19.86
N ARG A 221 -24.06 9.79 -21.15
CA ARG A 221 -25.16 9.38 -22.02
C ARG A 221 -25.65 7.97 -21.73
N THR A 222 -24.70 7.09 -21.40
CA THR A 222 -24.95 5.68 -21.08
C THR A 222 -25.19 5.47 -19.59
N THR A 223 -24.53 6.25 -18.75
CA THR A 223 -24.67 6.23 -17.30
C THR A 223 -24.80 7.68 -16.83
N PRO A 224 -26.04 8.17 -16.64
CA PRO A 224 -26.26 9.55 -16.22
C PRO A 224 -25.62 9.87 -14.87
N ILE A 225 -25.00 11.06 -14.80
CA ILE A 225 -24.30 11.52 -13.61
C ILE A 225 -24.84 12.90 -13.17
N HIS A 226 -24.63 13.20 -11.89
CA HIS A 226 -24.87 14.52 -11.31
C HIS A 226 -23.78 14.88 -10.28
N ASP A 227 -23.84 16.08 -9.73
CA ASP A 227 -22.92 16.59 -8.69
C ASP A 227 -21.44 16.44 -9.03
N LEU A 228 -21.09 16.72 -10.32
CA LEU A 228 -19.72 16.66 -10.77
C LEU A 228 -18.90 17.82 -10.15
N ARG A 229 -17.86 17.47 -9.38
CA ARG A 229 -17.00 18.41 -8.64
C ARG A 229 -15.55 17.98 -8.61
N ALA A 230 -14.63 18.94 -8.60
CA ALA A 230 -13.23 18.75 -8.29
C ALA A 230 -12.97 19.24 -6.86
N SER A 231 -12.22 18.47 -6.06
CA SER A 231 -12.01 18.76 -4.62
C SER A 231 -10.85 19.74 -4.37
N LEU A 232 -9.73 19.56 -5.07
CA LEU A 232 -8.49 20.24 -4.72
C LEU A 232 -7.96 21.22 -5.78
N HIS A 233 -8.42 21.10 -7.02
CA HIS A 233 -7.95 21.92 -8.14
C HIS A 233 -9.07 22.75 -8.76
N ASN A 234 -8.70 23.90 -9.31
CA ASN A 234 -9.64 24.73 -10.07
C ASN A 234 -9.82 24.17 -11.48
N VAL A 235 -11.05 23.91 -11.87
CA VAL A 235 -11.40 23.32 -13.15
C VAL A 235 -12.46 24.12 -13.89
N ALA A 236 -12.49 23.99 -15.21
CA ALA A 236 -13.61 24.41 -16.04
C ALA A 236 -14.35 23.18 -16.55
N THR A 237 -15.67 23.16 -16.41
CA THR A 237 -16.52 22.05 -16.85
C THR A 237 -17.45 22.48 -17.95
N VAL A 238 -17.51 21.68 -19.01
CA VAL A 238 -18.43 21.91 -20.15
C VAL A 238 -19.23 20.61 -20.36
N ASN A 239 -20.55 20.74 -20.40
CA ASN A 239 -21.42 19.62 -20.78
C ASN A 239 -21.94 19.86 -22.22
N ARG A 240 -21.68 18.89 -23.10
CA ARG A 240 -22.23 18.85 -24.45
C ARG A 240 -23.01 17.57 -24.68
N GLN A 241 -24.35 17.66 -24.69
CA GLN A 241 -25.21 16.51 -24.94
C GLN A 241 -24.93 15.29 -24.07
N GLY A 242 -24.72 15.52 -22.77
CA GLY A 242 -24.44 14.44 -21.80
C GLY A 242 -22.98 13.99 -21.73
N VAL A 243 -22.07 14.56 -22.52
CA VAL A 243 -20.62 14.39 -22.37
C VAL A 243 -20.05 15.57 -21.61
N TYR A 244 -19.52 15.29 -20.44
CA TYR A 244 -18.85 16.29 -19.60
C TYR A 244 -17.37 16.32 -19.93
N THR A 245 -16.82 17.51 -20.14
CA THR A 245 -15.37 17.73 -20.30
C THR A 245 -14.91 18.65 -19.19
N VAL A 246 -14.02 18.12 -18.33
CA VAL A 246 -13.41 18.84 -17.21
C VAL A 246 -11.98 19.17 -17.58
N ARG A 247 -11.59 20.44 -17.49
CA ARG A 247 -10.24 20.92 -17.79
C ARG A 247 -9.65 21.65 -16.62
N LEU A 248 -8.41 21.35 -16.31
CA LEU A 248 -7.63 22.06 -15.32
C LEU A 248 -7.41 23.52 -15.76
N GLN A 249 -7.52 24.46 -14.81
CA GLN A 249 -7.20 25.84 -15.05
C GLN A 249 -5.69 26.05 -15.19
N PRO A 250 -5.23 27.01 -16.00
CA PRO A 250 -3.81 27.32 -16.10
C PRO A 250 -3.21 27.78 -14.77
N GLY A 251 -1.95 27.35 -14.49
CA GLY A 251 -1.22 27.76 -13.32
C GLY A 251 -1.35 26.80 -12.12
N GLU A 252 -2.17 25.79 -12.22
CA GLU A 252 -2.25 24.71 -11.22
C GLU A 252 -0.92 23.90 -11.16
N ARG A 253 -0.62 23.31 -10.00
CA ARG A 253 0.66 22.68 -9.69
C ARG A 253 0.53 21.17 -9.43
N LEU A 254 1.68 20.46 -9.47
CA LEU A 254 1.83 19.05 -9.10
C LEU A 254 2.04 18.87 -7.59
N ASP A 255 1.42 19.67 -6.75
CA ASP A 255 1.67 19.72 -5.29
C ASP A 255 0.60 19.01 -4.45
N ARG A 256 -0.43 18.45 -5.08
CA ARG A 256 -1.54 17.73 -4.47
C ARG A 256 -2.25 16.87 -5.49
N ASP A 257 -3.04 15.93 -5.02
CA ASP A 257 -3.76 14.98 -5.88
C ASP A 257 -4.86 15.66 -6.71
N PHE A 258 -5.05 15.22 -7.94
CA PHE A 258 -6.23 15.58 -8.72
C PHE A 258 -7.37 14.62 -8.37
N ILE A 259 -8.47 15.15 -7.84
CA ILE A 259 -9.64 14.39 -7.42
C ILE A 259 -10.88 14.97 -8.07
N LEU A 260 -11.59 14.12 -8.80
CA LEU A 260 -12.87 14.42 -9.43
C LEU A 260 -13.92 13.45 -8.93
N ARG A 261 -15.06 13.98 -8.48
CA ARG A 261 -16.17 13.18 -7.95
C ARG A 261 -17.46 13.50 -8.69
N PHE A 262 -18.27 12.48 -8.85
CA PHE A 262 -19.62 12.61 -9.41
C PHE A 262 -20.52 11.51 -8.86
N ARG A 263 -21.82 11.79 -8.76
CA ARG A 263 -22.80 10.81 -8.32
C ARG A 263 -23.43 10.13 -9.51
N LEU A 264 -23.63 8.82 -9.39
CA LEU A 264 -24.49 8.07 -10.30
C LEU A 264 -25.96 8.29 -9.89
N LEU A 265 -26.89 8.27 -10.86
CA LEU A 265 -28.32 8.33 -10.55
C LEU A 265 -28.74 7.10 -9.72
N ASP A 266 -29.73 7.28 -8.83
CA ASP A 266 -30.22 6.22 -7.94
C ASP A 266 -30.66 4.95 -8.67
N SER A 267 -31.24 5.10 -9.89
CA SER A 267 -31.59 3.96 -10.75
C SER A 267 -30.40 3.11 -11.19
N GLU A 268 -29.19 3.65 -11.08
CA GLU A 268 -27.94 2.97 -11.41
C GLU A 268 -27.32 2.26 -10.21
N LEU A 269 -27.77 2.54 -8.98
CA LEU A 269 -27.26 2.00 -7.72
C LEU A 269 -27.92 0.63 -7.40
N THR A 270 -27.77 -0.32 -8.33
CA THR A 270 -28.30 -1.68 -8.19
C THR A 270 -27.23 -2.71 -8.42
N THR A 271 -27.38 -3.89 -7.77
CA THR A 271 -26.46 -5.01 -8.01
C THR A 271 -26.43 -5.38 -9.50
N ARG A 272 -25.21 -5.47 -10.06
CA ARG A 272 -24.98 -5.70 -11.50
C ARG A 272 -23.88 -6.72 -11.74
N ALA A 273 -24.05 -7.51 -12.78
CA ALA A 273 -23.03 -8.42 -13.27
C ALA A 273 -22.61 -8.01 -14.69
N LEU A 274 -21.33 -7.60 -14.85
CA LEU A 274 -20.77 -7.10 -16.10
C LEU A 274 -19.72 -8.07 -16.62
N LEU A 275 -19.91 -8.59 -17.84
CA LEU A 275 -19.04 -9.59 -18.46
C LEU A 275 -18.29 -8.98 -19.65
N ALA A 276 -16.98 -8.94 -19.57
CA ALA A 276 -16.11 -8.51 -20.66
C ALA A 276 -15.30 -9.71 -21.19
N PRO A 277 -15.47 -10.10 -22.47
CA PRO A 277 -14.59 -11.09 -23.09
C PRO A 277 -13.20 -10.51 -23.32
N ASP A 278 -12.19 -11.37 -23.29
CA ASP A 278 -10.82 -10.96 -23.59
C ASP A 278 -10.67 -10.63 -25.09
N PRO A 279 -9.83 -9.66 -25.45
CA PRO A 279 -9.70 -9.19 -26.85
C PRO A 279 -9.36 -10.29 -27.84
N ASN A 280 -8.52 -11.25 -27.43
CA ASN A 280 -7.99 -12.30 -28.29
C ASN A 280 -8.77 -13.64 -28.20
N ASN A 281 -9.63 -13.78 -27.19
CA ASN A 281 -10.42 -15.00 -26.99
C ASN A 281 -11.84 -14.68 -26.47
N PRO A 282 -12.87 -14.73 -27.32
CA PRO A 282 -14.23 -14.42 -26.92
C PRO A 282 -14.88 -15.44 -25.98
N ASN A 283 -14.24 -16.60 -25.76
CA ASN A 283 -14.72 -17.66 -24.87
C ASN A 283 -14.06 -17.60 -23.48
N GLU A 284 -13.30 -16.58 -23.20
CA GLU A 284 -12.77 -16.30 -21.87
C GLU A 284 -12.82 -14.79 -21.58
N GLY A 285 -12.72 -14.41 -20.31
CA GLY A 285 -12.78 -13.01 -19.95
C GLY A 285 -12.94 -12.79 -18.46
N THR A 286 -13.40 -11.60 -18.12
CA THR A 286 -13.59 -11.17 -16.73
C THR A 286 -15.05 -10.84 -16.47
N LEU A 287 -15.57 -11.35 -15.37
CA LEU A 287 -16.85 -10.99 -14.77
C LEU A 287 -16.61 -10.02 -13.61
N LEU A 288 -17.23 -8.87 -13.63
CA LEU A 288 -17.35 -7.96 -12.49
C LEU A 288 -18.76 -8.05 -11.93
N THR A 289 -18.89 -8.35 -10.65
CA THR A 289 -20.14 -8.23 -9.92
C THR A 289 -20.05 -7.05 -8.94
N LEU A 290 -20.90 -6.05 -9.13
CA LEU A 290 -21.08 -4.92 -8.22
C LEU A 290 -22.24 -5.25 -7.29
N VAL A 291 -21.99 -5.26 -6.00
CA VAL A 291 -23.01 -5.57 -4.99
C VAL A 291 -23.23 -4.33 -4.12
N PHE A 292 -24.42 -3.78 -4.19
CA PHE A 292 -24.82 -2.64 -3.36
C PHE A 292 -25.45 -3.14 -2.06
N ALA A 293 -25.11 -2.44 -0.97
CA ALA A 293 -25.72 -2.73 0.33
C ALA A 293 -27.25 -2.55 0.26
N PRO A 294 -28.03 -3.51 0.74
CA PRO A 294 -29.46 -3.29 0.89
C PRO A 294 -29.75 -2.22 1.96
N ASP A 295 -30.84 -1.48 1.81
CA ASP A 295 -31.31 -0.50 2.78
C ASP A 295 -32.01 -1.21 3.96
N ASP A 296 -31.24 -1.94 4.75
CA ASP A 296 -31.74 -2.65 5.93
C ASP A 296 -31.45 -1.81 7.19
N GLU A 297 -32.41 -1.76 8.12
CA GLU A 297 -32.16 -1.19 9.44
C GLU A 297 -31.08 -2.01 10.19
N GLN A 298 -30.09 -1.31 10.74
CA GLN A 298 -28.99 -1.95 11.44
C GLN A 298 -29.18 -1.90 12.96
N PRO A 299 -28.97 -3.01 13.67
CA PRO A 299 -28.89 -2.98 15.13
C PRO A 299 -27.67 -2.15 15.56
N VAL A 300 -27.84 -1.35 16.62
CA VAL A 300 -26.72 -0.61 17.22
C VAL A 300 -25.77 -1.60 17.88
N ALA A 301 -24.57 -1.75 17.35
CA ALA A 301 -23.57 -2.64 17.94
C ALA A 301 -22.87 -1.95 19.12
N LEU A 302 -22.72 -2.71 20.21
CA LEU A 302 -21.84 -2.34 21.33
C LEU A 302 -20.40 -2.76 20.97
N THR A 303 -19.64 -1.82 20.42
CA THR A 303 -18.27 -2.08 19.97
C THR A 303 -17.28 -1.29 20.83
N ASP A 304 -16.24 -1.96 21.31
CA ASP A 304 -15.11 -1.29 21.94
C ASP A 304 -14.22 -0.66 20.86
N VAL A 305 -13.84 0.62 21.03
CA VAL A 305 -13.09 1.39 20.02
C VAL A 305 -11.85 2.01 20.63
N LEU A 306 -10.70 1.76 20.03
CA LEU A 306 -9.45 2.43 20.38
C LEU A 306 -9.04 3.41 19.28
N PHE A 307 -9.00 4.69 19.58
CA PHE A 307 -8.53 5.74 18.68
C PHE A 307 -7.01 5.84 18.74
N VAL A 308 -6.35 5.83 17.58
CA VAL A 308 -4.90 6.03 17.43
C VAL A 308 -4.69 7.22 16.50
N ILE A 309 -4.16 8.31 17.06
CA ILE A 309 -4.09 9.61 16.38
C ILE A 309 -2.65 9.96 16.10
N ASP A 310 -2.33 10.11 14.83
CA ASP A 310 -1.06 10.66 14.37
C ASP A 310 -0.98 12.14 14.72
N ARG A 311 0.07 12.53 15.45
CA ARG A 311 0.41 13.93 15.72
C ARG A 311 1.83 14.27 15.26
N SER A 312 2.34 13.54 14.27
CA SER A 312 3.63 13.84 13.66
C SER A 312 3.68 15.23 13.04
N GLY A 313 4.87 15.72 12.73
CA GLY A 313 5.05 17.05 12.15
C GLY A 313 4.33 17.25 10.81
N SER A 314 4.11 16.19 10.03
CA SER A 314 3.36 16.23 8.78
C SER A 314 1.87 16.54 8.98
N MET A 315 1.33 16.30 10.18
CA MET A 315 -0.06 16.61 10.55
C MET A 315 -0.28 18.08 10.93
N GLU A 316 0.73 18.98 10.87
CA GLU A 316 0.58 20.38 11.26
C GLU A 316 -0.50 21.11 10.44
N GLY A 317 -1.21 22.02 11.08
CA GLY A 317 -2.27 22.83 10.48
C GLY A 317 -3.64 22.17 10.48
N TRP A 318 -4.41 22.33 9.38
CA TRP A 318 -5.79 21.86 9.28
C TRP A 318 -5.94 20.35 9.51
N LYS A 319 -4.93 19.54 9.18
CA LYS A 319 -4.95 18.09 9.36
C LYS A 319 -5.07 17.70 10.83
N MET A 320 -4.32 18.37 11.71
CA MET A 320 -4.41 18.13 13.15
C MET A 320 -5.77 18.55 13.72
N ASP A 321 -6.31 19.67 13.25
CA ASP A 321 -7.64 20.12 13.67
C ASP A 321 -8.73 19.19 13.17
N ALA A 322 -8.62 18.70 11.94
CA ALA A 322 -9.49 17.68 11.37
C ALA A 322 -9.41 16.36 12.16
N ALA A 323 -8.20 15.89 12.52
CA ALA A 323 -8.01 14.68 13.32
C ALA A 323 -8.67 14.78 14.72
N LYS A 324 -8.51 15.91 15.40
CA LYS A 324 -9.17 16.18 16.68
C LYS A 324 -10.69 16.19 16.56
N ARG A 325 -11.22 16.87 15.53
CA ARG A 325 -12.67 16.92 15.24
C ARG A 325 -13.20 15.53 14.93
N ALA A 326 -12.46 14.74 14.14
CA ALA A 326 -12.82 13.38 13.82
C ALA A 326 -12.94 12.51 15.06
N ALA A 327 -11.89 12.47 15.89
CA ALA A 327 -11.89 11.69 17.12
C ALA A 327 -13.02 12.12 18.06
N THR A 328 -13.20 13.44 18.29
CA THR A 328 -14.25 13.96 19.16
C THR A 328 -15.65 13.54 18.67
N ARG A 329 -15.98 13.75 17.37
CA ARG A 329 -17.29 13.39 16.83
C ARG A 329 -17.57 11.90 16.89
N LEU A 330 -16.58 11.07 16.63
CA LEU A 330 -16.73 9.64 16.72
C LEU A 330 -16.95 9.16 18.16
N ILE A 331 -16.21 9.71 19.12
CA ILE A 331 -16.37 9.44 20.57
C ILE A 331 -17.78 9.84 21.03
N ASP A 332 -18.26 11.03 20.62
CA ASP A 332 -19.59 11.52 20.97
C ASP A 332 -20.69 10.64 20.37
N SER A 333 -20.46 9.99 19.25
CA SER A 333 -21.42 9.12 18.58
C SER A 333 -21.51 7.70 19.16
N LEU A 334 -20.57 7.29 20.02
CA LEU A 334 -20.55 5.95 20.59
C LEU A 334 -21.77 5.72 21.48
N HIS A 335 -22.26 4.49 21.54
CA HIS A 335 -23.31 4.11 22.48
C HIS A 335 -22.79 4.27 23.93
N PRO A 336 -23.59 4.74 24.91
CA PRO A 336 -23.12 4.95 26.30
C PRO A 336 -22.50 3.71 26.98
N HIS A 337 -22.92 2.51 26.55
CA HIS A 337 -22.35 1.23 27.05
C HIS A 337 -21.15 0.73 26.21
N ALA A 338 -20.77 1.40 25.14
CA ALA A 338 -19.52 1.13 24.44
C ALA A 338 -18.34 1.65 25.27
N ARG A 339 -17.15 1.06 25.06
CA ARG A 339 -15.94 1.56 25.71
C ARG A 339 -15.02 2.16 24.66
N PHE A 340 -14.24 3.16 25.04
CA PHE A 340 -13.23 3.75 24.17
C PHE A 340 -11.95 4.07 24.91
N GLY A 341 -10.84 4.12 24.18
CA GLY A 341 -9.54 4.60 24.58
C GLY A 341 -8.93 5.50 23.52
N ILE A 342 -7.89 6.27 23.86
CA ILE A 342 -7.20 7.13 22.90
C ILE A 342 -5.70 7.02 23.12
N LEU A 343 -4.96 6.83 22.03
CA LEU A 343 -3.51 6.95 21.94
C LEU A 343 -3.18 8.06 20.93
N ALA A 344 -2.22 8.92 21.22
CA ALA A 344 -1.65 9.85 20.25
C ALA A 344 -0.16 9.57 20.10
N PHE A 345 0.35 9.60 18.88
CA PHE A 345 1.74 9.23 18.63
C PHE A 345 2.49 10.22 17.74
N ASP A 346 3.77 10.35 18.03
CA ASP A 346 4.82 10.98 17.22
C ASP A 346 6.04 10.04 17.24
N ASN A 347 7.17 10.45 17.83
CA ASN A 347 8.27 9.54 18.20
C ASN A 347 7.95 8.72 19.46
N TYR A 348 6.91 9.10 20.19
CA TYR A 348 6.44 8.45 21.42
C TYR A 348 4.93 8.31 21.39
N VAL A 349 4.42 7.36 22.18
CA VAL A 349 2.99 7.19 22.36
C VAL A 349 2.56 7.83 23.69
N GLU A 350 1.56 8.70 23.61
CA GLU A 350 0.89 9.30 24.75
C GLU A 350 -0.52 8.76 24.84
N ALA A 351 -0.92 8.29 26.00
CA ALA A 351 -2.19 7.62 26.20
C ALA A 351 -3.13 8.44 27.09
N PHE A 352 -4.37 8.57 26.67
CA PHE A 352 -5.45 9.08 27.53
C PHE A 352 -5.72 8.04 28.64
N GLU A 353 -5.75 8.49 29.92
CA GLU A 353 -6.02 7.64 31.08
C GLU A 353 -5.28 6.28 31.02
N GLN A 354 -3.97 6.34 30.76
CA GLN A 354 -3.05 5.18 30.70
C GLN A 354 -3.40 4.16 29.58
N GLY A 355 -4.22 4.52 28.62
CA GLY A 355 -4.57 3.66 27.48
C GLY A 355 -5.64 2.61 27.76
N ALA A 356 -6.28 2.68 28.91
CA ALA A 356 -7.40 1.79 29.23
C ALA A 356 -8.66 2.14 28.41
N LEU A 357 -9.51 1.16 28.20
CA LEU A 357 -10.84 1.39 27.62
C LEU A 357 -11.83 1.78 28.71
N HIS A 358 -12.43 2.96 28.55
CA HIS A 358 -13.39 3.54 29.49
C HIS A 358 -14.81 3.57 28.90
N PRO A 359 -15.86 3.40 29.72
CA PRO A 359 -17.23 3.58 29.24
C PRO A 359 -17.45 4.95 28.61
N ALA A 360 -18.19 5.02 27.51
CA ALA A 360 -18.47 6.26 26.78
C ALA A 360 -19.52 7.12 27.51
N SER A 361 -19.30 7.38 28.83
CA SER A 361 -20.09 8.27 29.64
C SER A 361 -19.83 9.74 29.31
N ASP A 362 -20.78 10.62 29.58
CA ASP A 362 -20.64 12.06 29.32
C ASP A 362 -19.40 12.65 29.98
N ARG A 363 -19.08 12.19 31.21
CA ARG A 363 -17.87 12.59 31.92
C ARG A 363 -16.61 12.22 31.14
N MET A 364 -16.51 10.96 30.67
CA MET A 364 -15.31 10.48 29.97
C MET A 364 -15.18 11.11 28.59
N ARG A 365 -16.29 11.34 27.87
CA ARG A 365 -16.29 12.08 26.60
C ARG A 365 -15.77 13.50 26.77
N PHE A 366 -16.24 14.21 27.82
CA PHE A 366 -15.78 15.55 28.13
C PHE A 366 -14.27 15.58 28.44
N GLN A 367 -13.77 14.66 29.29
CA GLN A 367 -12.34 14.56 29.62
C GLN A 367 -11.50 14.24 28.37
N ALA A 368 -11.97 13.32 27.52
CA ALA A 368 -11.33 12.97 26.25
C ALA A 368 -11.24 14.18 25.30
N THR A 369 -12.33 14.94 25.17
CA THR A 369 -12.35 16.17 24.34
C THR A 369 -11.36 17.22 24.85
N GLN A 370 -11.28 17.40 26.18
CA GLN A 370 -10.28 18.31 26.80
C GLN A 370 -8.85 17.82 26.52
N TRP A 371 -8.61 16.52 26.64
CA TRP A 371 -7.29 15.94 26.36
C TRP A 371 -6.91 16.11 24.89
N LEU A 372 -7.83 15.82 23.95
CA LEU A 372 -7.64 16.01 22.52
C LEU A 372 -7.31 17.46 22.16
N ALA A 373 -7.92 18.44 22.81
CA ALA A 373 -7.67 19.85 22.55
C ALA A 373 -6.19 20.23 22.80
N HIS A 374 -5.50 19.55 23.72
CA HIS A 374 -4.10 19.81 24.07
C HIS A 374 -3.08 19.09 23.17
N ILE A 375 -3.52 18.23 22.27
CA ILE A 375 -2.62 17.56 21.33
C ILE A 375 -2.18 18.56 20.25
N HIS A 376 -0.86 18.55 19.94
CA HIS A 376 -0.27 19.39 18.90
C HIS A 376 0.66 18.55 18.02
N ALA A 377 0.73 18.89 16.73
CA ALA A 377 1.63 18.23 15.78
C ALA A 377 3.10 18.48 16.16
N ARG A 378 3.91 17.40 16.17
CA ARG A 378 5.35 17.46 16.48
C ARG A 378 6.06 16.15 16.13
N GLY A 379 7.38 16.20 15.97
CA GLY A 379 8.23 15.01 15.90
C GLY A 379 8.10 14.21 14.61
N GLY A 380 8.53 12.96 14.67
CA GLY A 380 8.46 11.97 13.59
C GLY A 380 7.20 11.11 13.67
N THR A 381 7.21 9.92 12.99
CA THR A 381 6.01 9.08 12.80
C THR A 381 6.33 7.61 13.14
N GLU A 382 6.43 7.27 14.43
CA GLU A 382 6.69 5.89 14.88
C GLU A 382 5.39 5.06 14.93
N MET A 383 4.73 4.92 13.76
CA MET A 383 3.42 4.27 13.62
C MET A 383 3.43 2.81 14.06
N LEU A 384 4.48 2.05 13.76
CA LEU A 384 4.57 0.63 14.16
C LEU A 384 4.47 0.47 15.67
N HIS A 385 5.21 1.28 16.43
CA HIS A 385 5.18 1.23 17.90
C HIS A 385 3.79 1.60 18.45
N ALA A 386 3.15 2.61 17.86
CA ALA A 386 1.80 3.02 18.26
C ALA A 386 0.77 1.89 18.03
N LEU A 387 0.83 1.22 16.88
CA LEU A 387 -0.05 0.09 16.55
C LEU A 387 0.23 -1.13 17.44
N GLN A 388 1.50 -1.40 17.78
CA GLN A 388 1.87 -2.45 18.72
C GLN A 388 1.22 -2.22 20.09
N GLN A 389 1.32 -1.01 20.62
CA GLN A 389 0.70 -0.65 21.88
C GLN A 389 -0.84 -0.70 21.81
N ALA A 390 -1.43 -0.20 20.72
CA ALA A 390 -2.87 -0.25 20.50
C ALA A 390 -3.42 -1.69 20.49
N ILE A 391 -2.76 -2.58 19.77
CA ILE A 391 -3.13 -3.99 19.70
C ILE A 391 -3.00 -4.67 21.08
N GLN A 392 -1.93 -4.36 21.81
CA GLN A 392 -1.75 -4.86 23.17
C GLN A 392 -2.86 -4.38 24.12
N CYS A 393 -3.27 -3.10 24.04
CA CYS A 393 -4.41 -2.60 24.82
C CYS A 393 -5.70 -3.37 24.49
N CYS A 394 -5.97 -3.64 23.20
CA CYS A 394 -7.13 -4.40 22.76
C CYS A 394 -7.12 -5.86 23.24
N GLN A 395 -5.95 -6.50 23.31
CA GLN A 395 -5.79 -7.88 23.78
C GLN A 395 -5.94 -8.03 25.29
N GLN A 396 -5.54 -7.03 26.07
CA GLN A 396 -5.66 -7.03 27.53
C GLN A 396 -7.10 -6.89 28.02
N VAL A 397 -7.98 -6.33 27.20
CA VAL A 397 -9.42 -6.14 27.51
C VAL A 397 -10.17 -7.46 27.63
N GLY A 398 -9.68 -8.56 27.08
CA GLY A 398 -10.28 -9.91 27.23
C GLY A 398 -10.10 -10.55 28.61
N GLY A 399 -9.42 -9.93 29.58
CA GLY A 399 -8.82 -10.58 30.75
C GLY A 399 -9.38 -10.29 32.14
N ALA A 400 -10.23 -9.29 32.40
CA ALA A 400 -10.86 -9.15 33.72
C ALA A 400 -12.13 -8.29 33.66
N PRO A 401 -13.30 -8.81 34.08
CA PRO A 401 -14.46 -7.95 34.29
C PRO A 401 -14.21 -7.03 35.49
N HIS A 402 -14.45 -5.72 35.32
CA HIS A 402 -14.57 -4.82 36.45
C HIS A 402 -15.72 -5.32 37.35
N TYR A 403 -15.55 -5.26 38.67
CA TYR A 403 -16.40 -5.84 39.70
C TYR A 403 -17.87 -5.38 39.68
N ASP A 404 -18.24 -4.40 38.86
CA ASP A 404 -19.57 -3.79 38.79
C ASP A 404 -20.30 -3.99 37.45
N GLU A 405 -19.76 -4.74 36.48
CA GLU A 405 -20.45 -5.00 35.20
C GLU A 405 -21.04 -6.43 35.16
N PRO A 406 -22.28 -6.59 34.68
CA PRO A 406 -22.81 -7.93 34.42
C PRO A 406 -21.95 -8.60 33.33
N PRO A 407 -21.61 -9.89 33.47
CA PRO A 407 -20.77 -10.61 32.52
C PRO A 407 -21.43 -10.59 31.14
N ARG A 408 -20.75 -9.99 30.15
CA ARG A 408 -21.15 -10.07 28.74
C ARG A 408 -21.02 -11.54 28.29
N PRO A 409 -22.02 -12.08 27.56
CA PRO A 409 -21.88 -13.42 26.99
C PRO A 409 -20.61 -13.48 26.12
N ARG A 410 -19.67 -14.37 26.39
CA ARG A 410 -18.42 -14.53 25.66
C ARG A 410 -18.59 -14.84 24.15
N GLU A 411 -19.78 -15.30 23.76
CA GLU A 411 -20.10 -15.67 22.37
C GLU A 411 -20.49 -14.51 21.45
N THR A 412 -20.72 -13.30 22.00
CA THR A 412 -21.13 -12.10 21.23
C THR A 412 -20.17 -10.92 21.33
N ALA A 413 -18.99 -11.09 21.92
CA ALA A 413 -18.01 -10.01 22.01
C ALA A 413 -17.44 -9.69 20.60
N ALA A 414 -17.95 -8.61 20.00
CA ALA A 414 -17.37 -8.07 18.78
C ALA A 414 -15.87 -7.81 18.97
N ARG A 415 -15.06 -8.09 17.93
CA ARG A 415 -13.63 -7.75 17.96
C ARG A 415 -13.47 -6.25 18.18
N PRO A 416 -12.54 -5.82 19.06
CA PRO A 416 -12.30 -4.39 19.23
C PRO A 416 -11.84 -3.75 17.91
N ILE A 417 -12.33 -2.54 17.64
CA ILE A 417 -11.98 -1.78 16.46
C ILE A 417 -10.90 -0.77 16.84
N ILE A 418 -9.84 -0.70 16.06
CA ILE A 418 -8.86 0.38 16.13
C ILE A 418 -9.18 1.39 15.03
N VAL A 419 -9.40 2.65 15.39
CA VAL A 419 -9.57 3.77 14.45
C VAL A 419 -8.27 4.54 14.38
N LEU A 420 -7.53 4.36 13.30
CA LEU A 420 -6.27 5.07 13.02
C LEU A 420 -6.56 6.33 12.22
N ILE A 421 -6.07 7.48 12.68
CA ILE A 421 -6.20 8.79 12.01
C ILE A 421 -4.79 9.30 11.70
N THR A 422 -4.43 9.41 10.41
CA THR A 422 -3.04 9.71 9.97
C THR A 422 -3.01 10.20 8.53
N ASP A 423 -1.91 10.80 8.08
CA ASP A 423 -1.62 11.04 6.66
C ASP A 423 -0.86 9.86 6.00
N GLY A 424 -0.35 8.91 6.80
CA GLY A 424 0.29 7.68 6.31
C GLY A 424 1.70 7.87 5.75
N GLN A 425 2.39 8.96 6.05
CA GLN A 425 3.70 9.27 5.48
C GLN A 425 4.85 8.56 6.21
N VAL A 426 4.90 7.22 6.08
CA VAL A 426 5.93 6.34 6.66
C VAL A 426 6.64 5.52 5.59
N GLY A 427 7.91 5.17 5.81
CA GLY A 427 8.69 4.35 4.91
C GLY A 427 8.66 2.85 5.22
N ASN A 428 8.46 2.46 6.48
CA ASN A 428 8.45 1.06 6.92
C ASN A 428 7.08 0.37 6.77
N GLU A 429 6.37 0.67 5.68
CA GLU A 429 5.03 0.14 5.36
C GLU A 429 4.96 -1.38 5.47
N GLU A 430 5.97 -2.10 4.93
CA GLU A 430 6.00 -3.55 4.92
C GLU A 430 6.02 -4.16 6.34
N GLN A 431 6.78 -3.55 7.25
CA GLN A 431 6.83 -4.01 8.64
C GLN A 431 5.49 -3.81 9.33
N ILE A 432 4.85 -2.66 9.09
CA ILE A 432 3.55 -2.34 9.67
C ILE A 432 2.48 -3.31 9.13
N LEU A 433 2.42 -3.53 7.80
CA LEU A 433 1.45 -4.44 7.18
C LEU A 433 1.61 -5.88 7.71
N ARG A 434 2.83 -6.41 7.83
CA ARG A 434 3.07 -7.73 8.43
C ARG A 434 2.54 -7.82 9.86
N TYR A 435 2.80 -6.79 10.65
CA TYR A 435 2.39 -6.79 12.05
C TYR A 435 0.87 -6.77 12.20
N VAL A 436 0.18 -5.86 11.52
CA VAL A 436 -1.28 -5.73 11.64
C VAL A 436 -2.04 -6.92 11.05
N ALA A 437 -1.54 -7.52 9.96
CA ALA A 437 -2.15 -8.69 9.35
C ALA A 437 -2.20 -9.90 10.30
N SER A 438 -1.20 -10.03 11.20
CA SER A 438 -1.11 -11.12 12.18
C SER A 438 -1.83 -10.85 13.50
N ALA A 439 -2.28 -9.62 13.75
CA ALA A 439 -2.72 -9.18 15.07
C ALA A 439 -4.17 -9.58 15.44
N GLY A 440 -5.00 -9.96 14.45
CA GLY A 440 -6.40 -10.37 14.69
C GLY A 440 -7.34 -9.23 15.13
N VAL A 441 -6.95 -7.98 14.85
CA VAL A 441 -7.75 -6.76 15.09
C VAL A 441 -8.40 -6.27 13.80
N VAL A 442 -9.38 -5.37 13.93
CA VAL A 442 -10.01 -4.68 12.79
C VAL A 442 -9.55 -3.22 12.80
N LEU A 443 -8.90 -2.76 11.73
CA LEU A 443 -8.46 -1.38 11.56
C LEU A 443 -9.41 -0.59 10.67
N TYR A 444 -9.97 0.49 11.21
CA TYR A 444 -10.60 1.54 10.42
C TYR A 444 -9.61 2.69 10.28
N VAL A 445 -9.30 3.07 9.06
CA VAL A 445 -8.27 4.06 8.78
C VAL A 445 -8.88 5.30 8.16
N VAL A 446 -8.68 6.45 8.81
CA VAL A 446 -9.06 7.77 8.32
C VAL A 446 -7.78 8.48 7.86
N GLY A 447 -7.62 8.55 6.55
CA GLY A 447 -6.49 9.24 5.94
C GLY A 447 -6.81 10.73 5.75
N ILE A 448 -5.96 11.62 6.26
CA ILE A 448 -6.19 13.09 6.20
C ILE A 448 -5.01 13.76 5.53
N ASP A 449 -5.09 14.02 4.22
CA ASP A 449 -4.13 14.84 3.47
C ASP A 449 -4.60 15.15 2.04
N GLU A 450 -4.04 16.18 1.41
CA GLU A 450 -4.18 16.51 -0.01
C GLU A 450 -3.25 15.68 -0.91
N ALA A 451 -2.25 15.01 -0.33
CA ALA A 451 -1.29 14.11 -0.98
C ALA A 451 -1.12 12.82 -0.16
N LEU A 452 -2.18 12.10 0.03
CA LEU A 452 -2.32 10.97 0.95
C LEU A 452 -1.59 9.72 0.43
N ASN A 453 -0.94 8.97 1.33
CA ASN A 453 -0.44 7.62 1.03
C ASN A 453 -1.59 6.58 1.09
N ASP A 454 -2.57 6.72 0.18
CA ASP A 454 -3.81 5.94 0.21
C ASP A 454 -3.59 4.46 -0.07
N ALA A 455 -2.63 4.10 -0.91
CA ALA A 455 -2.30 2.72 -1.22
C ALA A 455 -1.93 1.92 0.04
N PHE A 456 -1.08 2.48 0.89
CA PHE A 456 -0.67 1.87 2.15
C PHE A 456 -1.82 1.81 3.16
N LEU A 457 -2.50 2.94 3.37
CA LEU A 457 -3.56 3.03 4.37
C LEU A 457 -4.75 2.13 4.03
N ARG A 458 -5.13 2.05 2.77
CA ARG A 458 -6.18 1.17 2.27
C ARG A 458 -5.81 -0.30 2.48
N ARG A 459 -4.59 -0.71 2.12
CA ARG A 459 -4.12 -2.10 2.32
C ARG A 459 -4.15 -2.50 3.79
N MET A 460 -3.74 -1.62 4.68
CA MET A 460 -3.77 -1.86 6.12
C MET A 460 -5.20 -2.10 6.64
N ALA A 461 -6.16 -1.31 6.17
CA ALA A 461 -7.57 -1.50 6.49
C ALA A 461 -8.12 -2.81 5.89
N GLU A 462 -7.92 -3.04 4.60
CA GLU A 462 -8.42 -4.20 3.87
C GLU A 462 -7.86 -5.52 4.42
N GLN A 463 -6.58 -5.61 4.75
CA GLN A 463 -5.95 -6.81 5.30
C GLN A 463 -6.50 -7.21 6.67
N THR A 464 -7.02 -6.26 7.43
CA THR A 464 -7.65 -6.51 8.74
C THR A 464 -9.17 -6.67 8.67
N GLY A 465 -9.76 -6.57 7.46
CA GLY A 465 -11.21 -6.62 7.27
C GLY A 465 -11.94 -5.35 7.71
N GLY A 466 -11.23 -4.23 7.84
CA GLY A 466 -11.75 -2.92 8.21
C GLY A 466 -12.06 -2.02 7.03
N LEU A 467 -12.12 -0.71 7.27
CA LEU A 467 -12.51 0.31 6.30
C LEU A 467 -11.43 1.39 6.16
N PHE A 468 -11.21 1.85 4.93
CA PHE A 468 -10.41 3.03 4.65
C PHE A 468 -11.31 4.17 4.16
N MET A 469 -11.09 5.38 4.69
CA MET A 469 -11.78 6.59 4.30
C MET A 469 -10.79 7.75 4.16
N ALA A 470 -10.85 8.47 3.03
CA ALA A 470 -9.97 9.60 2.74
C ALA A 470 -10.69 10.93 3.01
N VAL A 471 -10.00 11.83 3.68
CA VAL A 471 -10.39 13.22 3.93
C VAL A 471 -9.32 14.12 3.32
N GLU A 472 -9.56 14.58 2.10
CA GLU A 472 -8.61 15.39 1.36
C GLU A 472 -8.78 16.91 1.60
N SER A 473 -9.87 17.33 2.26
CA SER A 473 -10.14 18.73 2.59
C SER A 473 -11.06 18.84 3.79
N GLU A 474 -11.09 20.03 4.42
CA GLU A 474 -12.00 20.31 5.53
C GLU A 474 -13.48 20.15 5.15
N ASP A 475 -13.83 20.50 3.91
CA ASP A 475 -15.22 20.39 3.42
C ASP A 475 -15.72 18.95 3.36
N ARG A 476 -14.79 17.97 3.18
CA ARG A 476 -15.12 16.53 3.14
C ARG A 476 -15.21 15.90 4.51
N LEU A 477 -14.64 16.53 5.52
CA LEU A 477 -14.51 15.94 6.86
C LEU A 477 -15.87 15.51 7.42
N ASP A 478 -16.85 16.40 7.40
CA ASP A 478 -18.15 16.15 8.04
C ASP A 478 -18.92 15.02 7.36
N GLU A 479 -18.95 15.00 6.02
CA GLU A 479 -19.61 13.94 5.25
C GLU A 479 -18.93 12.57 5.49
N THR A 480 -17.59 12.55 5.49
CA THR A 480 -16.80 11.34 5.74
C THR A 480 -17.04 10.80 7.15
N LEU A 481 -17.08 11.67 8.15
CA LEU A 481 -17.33 11.27 9.54
C LEU A 481 -18.74 10.76 9.77
N ASP A 482 -19.75 11.35 9.13
CA ASP A 482 -21.13 10.88 9.22
C ASP A 482 -21.28 9.47 8.61
N LEU A 483 -20.59 9.22 7.51
CA LEU A 483 -20.55 7.89 6.88
C LEU A 483 -19.77 6.89 7.75
N LEU A 484 -18.62 7.28 8.30
CA LEU A 484 -17.82 6.43 9.19
C LEU A 484 -18.62 6.07 10.45
N ARG A 485 -19.33 7.03 11.05
CA ARG A 485 -20.20 6.80 12.20
C ARG A 485 -21.25 5.71 11.92
N GLN A 486 -21.88 5.73 10.74
CA GLN A 486 -22.84 4.71 10.33
C GLN A 486 -22.18 3.35 10.14
N ARG A 487 -20.91 3.30 9.77
CA ARG A 487 -20.12 2.09 9.49
C ARG A 487 -19.31 1.57 10.69
N LEU A 488 -19.20 2.32 11.78
CA LEU A 488 -18.65 1.82 13.05
C LEU A 488 -19.53 0.73 13.69
N SER A 489 -20.69 0.48 13.10
CA SER A 489 -21.58 -0.62 13.42
C SER A 489 -21.17 -1.91 12.70
N THR A 490 -21.93 -2.97 12.92
CA THR A 490 -21.81 -4.24 12.22
C THR A 490 -22.11 -4.10 10.72
N PRO A 491 -21.47 -4.92 9.86
CA PRO A 491 -21.79 -4.92 8.43
C PRO A 491 -23.24 -5.37 8.18
N VAL A 492 -23.87 -4.81 7.16
CA VAL A 492 -25.21 -5.19 6.69
C VAL A 492 -25.25 -6.63 6.20
N LEU A 493 -24.22 -6.98 5.43
CA LEU A 493 -24.01 -8.35 4.93
C LEU A 493 -22.57 -8.77 5.20
N GLN A 494 -22.42 -10.02 5.60
CA GLN A 494 -21.13 -10.68 5.80
C GLN A 494 -20.97 -11.82 4.81
N ASP A 495 -19.72 -12.22 4.56
CA ASP A 495 -19.35 -13.39 3.75
C ASP A 495 -20.00 -13.40 2.36
N LEU A 496 -19.98 -12.25 1.66
CA LEU A 496 -20.54 -12.17 0.31
C LEU A 496 -19.94 -13.23 -0.62
N GLN A 497 -20.80 -13.94 -1.32
CA GLN A 497 -20.44 -14.94 -2.31
C GLN A 497 -21.09 -14.65 -3.65
N VAL A 498 -20.32 -14.86 -4.73
CA VAL A 498 -20.79 -14.72 -6.10
C VAL A 498 -20.64 -16.06 -6.80
N SER A 499 -21.74 -16.60 -7.31
CA SER A 499 -21.80 -17.87 -8.01
C SER A 499 -22.63 -17.75 -9.29
N SER A 500 -22.46 -18.67 -10.21
CA SER A 500 -23.29 -18.78 -11.41
C SER A 500 -23.31 -20.23 -11.92
N HIS A 501 -24.45 -20.69 -12.38
CA HIS A 501 -24.59 -21.93 -13.13
C HIS A 501 -24.38 -21.72 -14.64
N ASP A 502 -24.66 -20.51 -15.13
CA ASP A 502 -24.64 -20.17 -16.55
C ASP A 502 -23.27 -19.67 -17.03
N VAL A 503 -22.48 -19.04 -16.12
CA VAL A 503 -21.14 -18.56 -16.40
C VAL A 503 -20.13 -19.56 -15.87
N PRO A 504 -19.31 -20.20 -16.72
CA PRO A 504 -18.33 -21.18 -16.26
C PRO A 504 -17.13 -20.45 -15.63
N LEU A 505 -17.26 -20.12 -14.33
CA LEU A 505 -16.25 -19.39 -13.56
C LEU A 505 -14.99 -20.25 -13.37
N THR A 506 -13.83 -19.66 -13.55
CA THR A 506 -12.54 -20.30 -13.32
C THR A 506 -12.24 -20.33 -11.82
N ALA A 507 -11.88 -21.51 -11.31
CA ALA A 507 -11.54 -21.66 -9.91
C ALA A 507 -10.33 -20.77 -9.51
N ASN A 508 -10.30 -20.32 -8.25
CA ASN A 508 -9.20 -19.54 -7.65
C ASN A 508 -8.91 -18.19 -8.33
N THR A 509 -9.88 -17.60 -9.03
CA THR A 509 -9.74 -16.32 -9.72
C THR A 509 -10.55 -15.18 -9.10
N THR A 510 -11.24 -15.43 -8.00
CA THR A 510 -12.02 -14.41 -7.29
C THR A 510 -11.12 -13.41 -6.58
N VAL A 511 -11.32 -12.12 -6.81
CA VAL A 511 -10.68 -11.02 -6.07
C VAL A 511 -11.74 -9.97 -5.70
N PRO A 512 -11.65 -9.40 -4.49
CA PRO A 512 -10.79 -9.76 -3.38
C PRO A 512 -11.10 -11.16 -2.85
N LYS A 513 -10.12 -11.77 -2.18
CA LYS A 513 -10.22 -13.14 -1.66
C LYS A 513 -10.91 -13.22 -0.31
N GLN A 514 -10.67 -12.23 0.55
CA GLN A 514 -11.15 -12.23 1.94
C GLN A 514 -12.68 -12.19 2.01
N PRO A 515 -13.28 -12.62 3.14
CA PRO A 515 -14.71 -12.44 3.37
C PRO A 515 -15.07 -10.97 3.11
N ILE A 516 -15.91 -10.74 2.14
CA ILE A 516 -16.34 -9.39 1.78
C ILE A 516 -17.50 -9.04 2.69
N ASN A 517 -17.28 -8.05 3.55
CA ASN A 517 -18.31 -7.48 4.40
C ASN A 517 -18.83 -6.20 3.73
N LEU A 518 -20.13 -6.05 3.70
CA LEU A 518 -20.78 -4.91 3.11
C LEU A 518 -21.44 -4.07 4.19
N TYR A 519 -21.05 -2.81 4.25
CA TYR A 519 -21.54 -1.82 5.22
C TYR A 519 -22.63 -0.94 4.60
N VAL A 520 -23.32 -0.19 5.41
CA VAL A 520 -24.36 0.76 4.98
C VAL A 520 -23.85 1.63 3.84
N ARG A 521 -24.63 1.71 2.75
CA ARG A 521 -24.32 2.47 1.53
C ARG A 521 -22.98 2.11 0.87
N GLY A 522 -22.41 0.96 1.25
CA GLY A 522 -21.19 0.46 0.65
C GLY A 522 -21.44 -0.29 -0.65
N VAL A 523 -20.38 -0.46 -1.43
CA VAL A 523 -20.38 -1.23 -2.67
C VAL A 523 -19.23 -2.23 -2.64
N ALA A 524 -19.52 -3.48 -2.92
CA ALA A 524 -18.51 -4.51 -3.08
C ALA A 524 -18.25 -4.79 -4.56
N TYR A 525 -16.96 -4.93 -4.90
CA TYR A 525 -16.49 -5.30 -6.24
C TYR A 525 -15.97 -6.72 -6.19
N VAL A 526 -16.56 -7.63 -6.96
CA VAL A 526 -16.11 -9.02 -7.06
C VAL A 526 -15.70 -9.27 -8.50
N LEU A 527 -14.41 -9.49 -8.73
CA LEU A 527 -13.86 -9.81 -10.06
C LEU A 527 -13.52 -11.31 -10.11
N GLN A 528 -13.92 -11.96 -11.20
CA GLN A 528 -13.70 -13.39 -11.43
C GLN A 528 -13.36 -13.64 -12.89
N ARG A 529 -12.52 -14.65 -13.18
CA ARG A 529 -12.30 -15.11 -14.55
C ARG A 529 -13.33 -16.18 -14.91
N TRP A 530 -13.62 -16.25 -16.16
CA TRP A 530 -14.48 -17.29 -16.74
C TRP A 530 -13.88 -17.83 -18.03
N GLN A 531 -14.17 -19.11 -18.34
CA GLN A 531 -13.71 -19.76 -19.54
C GLN A 531 -14.78 -20.73 -20.03
N GLY A 532 -15.31 -20.52 -21.25
CA GLY A 532 -16.33 -21.34 -21.89
C GLY A 532 -17.37 -20.48 -22.59
N LYS A 533 -18.47 -21.11 -22.99
CA LYS A 533 -19.59 -20.41 -23.64
C LYS A 533 -20.56 -19.89 -22.57
N VAL A 534 -20.89 -18.60 -22.66
CA VAL A 534 -21.87 -17.97 -21.77
C VAL A 534 -23.14 -17.65 -22.57
N PRO A 535 -24.32 -18.16 -22.17
CA PRO A 535 -25.59 -17.85 -22.85
C PRO A 535 -25.97 -16.37 -22.70
N LYS A 536 -26.83 -15.87 -23.58
CA LYS A 536 -27.30 -14.47 -23.51
C LYS A 536 -28.20 -14.21 -22.30
N THR A 537 -28.84 -15.27 -21.81
CA THR A 537 -29.75 -15.24 -20.63
C THR A 537 -29.04 -15.56 -19.32
N ALA A 538 -27.70 -15.57 -19.32
CA ALA A 538 -26.92 -15.93 -18.15
C ALA A 538 -27.23 -15.03 -16.96
N THR A 539 -27.23 -15.64 -15.80
CA THR A 539 -27.45 -14.97 -14.51
C THR A 539 -26.32 -15.24 -13.52
N VAL A 540 -26.17 -14.33 -12.57
CA VAL A 540 -25.24 -14.45 -11.46
C VAL A 540 -26.04 -14.34 -10.17
N THR A 541 -25.74 -15.20 -9.22
CA THR A 541 -26.35 -15.20 -7.88
C THR A 541 -25.32 -14.68 -6.87
N VAL A 542 -25.74 -13.70 -6.09
CA VAL A 542 -24.99 -13.15 -4.97
C VAL A 542 -25.66 -13.58 -3.68
N GLU A 543 -24.90 -14.13 -2.76
CA GLU A 543 -25.35 -14.54 -1.42
C GLU A 543 -24.54 -13.85 -0.35
N GLY A 544 -25.17 -13.53 0.78
CA GLY A 544 -24.52 -12.97 1.95
C GLY A 544 -25.30 -13.30 3.22
N ARG A 545 -24.68 -13.19 4.38
CA ARG A 545 -25.32 -13.42 5.67
C ARG A 545 -25.63 -12.10 6.37
N ARG A 546 -26.84 -11.94 6.85
CA ARG A 546 -27.20 -10.88 7.79
C ARG A 546 -26.74 -11.20 9.21
N MET A 547 -26.75 -10.21 10.08
CA MET A 547 -26.36 -10.35 11.48
C MET A 547 -27.22 -11.32 12.28
N ASP A 548 -28.48 -11.46 11.90
CA ASP A 548 -29.41 -12.44 12.51
C ASP A 548 -29.20 -13.88 12.02
N GLY A 549 -28.17 -14.10 11.17
CA GLY A 549 -27.84 -15.39 10.57
C GLY A 549 -28.67 -15.73 9.34
N THR A 550 -29.64 -14.91 8.95
CA THR A 550 -30.44 -15.15 7.74
C THR A 550 -29.60 -14.96 6.48
N VAL A 551 -29.88 -15.78 5.46
CA VAL A 551 -29.22 -15.67 4.15
C VAL A 551 -29.97 -14.65 3.31
N TRP A 552 -29.25 -13.65 2.84
CA TRP A 552 -29.68 -12.74 1.80
C TRP A 552 -29.15 -13.24 0.45
N GLN A 553 -30.03 -13.24 -0.55
CA GLN A 553 -29.71 -13.72 -1.88
C GLN A 553 -30.34 -12.82 -2.95
N GLN A 554 -29.56 -12.53 -4.00
CA GLN A 554 -30.02 -11.78 -5.17
C GLN A 554 -29.49 -12.40 -6.46
N THR A 555 -30.36 -12.65 -7.43
CA THR A 555 -29.97 -13.11 -8.78
C THR A 555 -30.16 -11.98 -9.78
N VAL A 556 -29.10 -11.70 -10.55
CA VAL A 556 -29.07 -10.60 -11.55
C VAL A 556 -28.66 -11.11 -12.91
N PRO A 557 -29.19 -10.50 -14.00
CA PRO A 557 -28.77 -10.85 -15.36
C PRO A 557 -27.34 -10.36 -15.65
N VAL A 558 -26.62 -11.10 -16.48
CA VAL A 558 -25.28 -10.73 -16.95
C VAL A 558 -25.36 -9.81 -18.14
N MET A 559 -24.78 -8.62 -18.02
CA MET A 559 -24.66 -7.62 -19.07
C MET A 559 -23.28 -7.72 -19.74
N ARG A 560 -23.25 -7.78 -21.07
CA ARG A 560 -21.98 -7.80 -21.84
C ARG A 560 -21.49 -6.39 -22.07
N VAL A 561 -20.21 -6.16 -21.74
CA VAL A 561 -19.51 -4.88 -21.98
C VAL A 561 -18.26 -5.11 -22.81
N LYS A 562 -17.86 -4.08 -23.55
CA LYS A 562 -16.60 -4.08 -24.32
C LYS A 562 -15.66 -3.07 -23.69
N THR A 563 -14.77 -3.55 -22.84
CA THR A 563 -13.78 -2.73 -22.16
C THR A 563 -12.55 -3.57 -21.81
N PRO A 564 -11.33 -3.03 -21.96
CA PRO A 564 -10.13 -3.69 -21.48
C PRO A 564 -9.99 -3.59 -19.96
N VAL A 565 -10.67 -2.60 -19.33
CA VAL A 565 -10.53 -2.26 -17.91
C VAL A 565 -10.75 -3.47 -17.01
N LEU A 566 -11.75 -4.31 -17.26
CA LEU A 566 -12.06 -5.45 -16.38
C LEU A 566 -10.92 -6.48 -16.33
N ARG A 567 -10.34 -6.80 -17.50
CA ARG A 567 -9.22 -7.73 -17.57
C ARG A 567 -8.01 -7.19 -16.83
N VAL A 568 -7.68 -5.93 -17.05
CA VAL A 568 -6.56 -5.24 -16.41
C VAL A 568 -6.78 -5.10 -14.91
N SER A 569 -7.98 -4.67 -14.48
CA SER A 569 -8.31 -4.53 -13.06
C SER A 569 -8.25 -5.87 -12.33
N TRP A 570 -8.78 -6.96 -12.91
CA TRP A 570 -8.62 -8.28 -12.32
C TRP A 570 -7.16 -8.66 -12.16
N ALA A 571 -6.35 -8.49 -13.20
CA ALA A 571 -4.94 -8.81 -13.15
C ALA A 571 -4.18 -7.98 -12.09
N ARG A 572 -4.47 -6.67 -12.01
CA ARG A 572 -3.87 -5.78 -11.01
C ARG A 572 -4.23 -6.20 -9.58
N HIS A 573 -5.51 -6.52 -9.32
CA HIS A 573 -5.93 -7.00 -8.00
C HIS A 573 -5.32 -8.36 -7.64
N MET A 574 -5.19 -9.26 -8.61
CA MET A 574 -4.53 -10.55 -8.40
C MET A 574 -3.02 -10.38 -8.13
N VAL A 575 -2.34 -9.50 -8.88
CA VAL A 575 -0.93 -9.14 -8.60
C VAL A 575 -0.80 -8.60 -7.18
N ARG A 576 -1.69 -7.69 -6.75
CA ARG A 576 -1.68 -7.16 -5.39
C ARG A 576 -1.85 -8.23 -4.32
N LEU A 577 -2.80 -9.14 -4.52
CA LEU A 577 -3.00 -10.28 -3.62
C LEU A 577 -1.72 -11.11 -3.47
N LEU A 578 -1.03 -11.39 -4.58
CA LEU A 578 0.21 -12.15 -4.57
C LEU A 578 1.38 -11.36 -3.93
N GLU A 579 1.43 -10.04 -4.16
CA GLU A 579 2.41 -9.16 -3.52
C GLU A 579 2.19 -9.08 -2.01
N ASP A 580 0.93 -9.02 -1.54
CA ASP A 580 0.61 -9.07 -0.12
C ASP A 580 1.09 -10.37 0.53
N LEU A 581 0.87 -11.50 -0.13
CA LEU A 581 1.41 -12.79 0.31
C LEU A 581 2.94 -12.81 0.27
N TYR A 582 3.55 -12.21 -0.75
CA TYR A 582 5.01 -12.10 -0.84
C TYR A 582 5.59 -11.27 0.30
N TYR A 583 4.95 -10.15 0.67
CA TYR A 583 5.38 -9.34 1.82
C TYR A 583 5.31 -10.11 3.14
N LEU A 584 4.34 -11.01 3.28
CA LEU A 584 4.20 -11.83 4.49
C LEU A 584 5.21 -12.97 4.54
N ALA A 585 5.46 -13.64 3.40
CA ALA A 585 6.21 -14.89 3.35
C ALA A 585 7.63 -14.77 2.76
N GLY A 586 7.90 -13.79 1.87
CA GLY A 586 9.20 -13.63 1.20
C GLY A 586 9.56 -14.76 0.22
N VAL A 587 8.58 -15.56 -0.21
CA VAL A 587 8.78 -16.80 -0.96
C VAL A 587 9.10 -16.52 -2.44
N LYS A 588 10.23 -17.04 -2.95
CA LYS A 588 10.69 -16.83 -4.32
C LYS A 588 9.68 -17.31 -5.38
N ARG A 589 8.91 -18.35 -5.09
CA ARG A 589 7.89 -18.87 -6.01
C ARG A 589 6.73 -17.90 -6.23
N LEU A 590 6.41 -17.06 -5.24
CA LEU A 590 5.45 -15.96 -5.41
C LEU A 590 5.96 -14.90 -6.39
N GLU A 591 7.25 -14.56 -6.31
CA GLU A 591 7.90 -13.66 -7.27
C GLU A 591 7.74 -14.16 -8.70
N GLN A 592 8.07 -15.43 -8.96
CA GLN A 592 7.91 -16.05 -10.29
C GLN A 592 6.45 -16.01 -10.78
N ARG A 593 5.50 -16.24 -9.88
CA ARG A 593 4.07 -16.23 -10.21
C ARG A 593 3.57 -14.81 -10.51
N ILE A 594 4.04 -13.80 -9.75
CA ILE A 594 3.76 -12.38 -10.02
C ILE A 594 4.32 -11.98 -11.38
N VAL A 595 5.58 -12.33 -11.69
CA VAL A 595 6.21 -12.06 -12.99
C VAL A 595 5.41 -12.70 -14.12
N SER A 596 5.07 -13.98 -13.99
CA SER A 596 4.29 -14.69 -15.00
C SER A 596 2.94 -14.04 -15.27
N LEU A 597 2.20 -13.69 -14.20
CA LEU A 597 0.91 -13.02 -14.31
C LEU A 597 1.05 -11.62 -14.95
N SER A 598 2.03 -10.84 -14.50
CA SER A 598 2.33 -9.51 -15.03
C SER A 598 2.59 -9.55 -16.54
N LEU A 599 3.45 -10.47 -17.01
CA LEU A 599 3.78 -10.62 -18.42
C LEU A 599 2.59 -11.13 -19.24
N GLN A 600 1.79 -12.07 -18.71
CA GLN A 600 0.60 -12.61 -19.37
C GLN A 600 -0.48 -11.55 -19.61
N TYR A 601 -0.70 -10.68 -18.64
CA TYR A 601 -1.77 -9.68 -18.69
C TYR A 601 -1.29 -8.30 -19.12
N GLY A 602 0.04 -8.09 -19.23
CA GLY A 602 0.65 -6.80 -19.59
C GLY A 602 0.48 -5.75 -18.51
N VAL A 603 0.50 -6.15 -17.24
CA VAL A 603 0.31 -5.25 -16.08
C VAL A 603 1.61 -5.14 -15.30
N LEU A 604 2.09 -3.94 -15.09
CA LEU A 604 3.32 -3.67 -14.33
C LEU A 604 3.18 -4.13 -12.87
N SER A 605 4.26 -4.68 -12.30
CA SER A 605 4.39 -5.09 -10.90
C SER A 605 5.78 -4.76 -10.37
N ARG A 606 6.01 -4.89 -9.07
CA ARG A 606 7.33 -4.63 -8.47
C ARG A 606 8.47 -5.51 -9.03
N PHE A 607 8.15 -6.66 -9.64
CA PHE A 607 9.13 -7.60 -10.22
C PHE A 607 9.25 -7.50 -11.73
N THR A 608 8.53 -6.58 -12.35
CA THR A 608 8.60 -6.31 -13.79
C THR A 608 8.92 -4.84 -14.05
N ALA A 609 9.42 -4.53 -15.25
CA ALA A 609 9.68 -3.18 -15.68
C ALA A 609 9.41 -3.04 -17.17
N TYR A 610 8.96 -1.86 -17.59
CA TYR A 610 8.93 -1.49 -18.99
C TYR A 610 10.30 -0.95 -19.41
N VAL A 611 10.79 -1.37 -20.59
CA VAL A 611 12.00 -0.84 -21.21
C VAL A 611 11.75 -0.53 -22.68
N ALA A 612 12.13 0.66 -23.13
CA ALA A 612 12.10 1.09 -24.51
C ALA A 612 13.50 1.52 -24.95
N VAL A 613 14.00 0.98 -26.08
CA VAL A 613 15.35 1.28 -26.60
C VAL A 613 15.26 1.72 -28.05
N ASP A 614 15.73 2.92 -28.37
CA ASP A 614 15.87 3.39 -29.74
C ASP A 614 17.20 2.90 -30.33
N ARG A 615 17.17 1.80 -31.06
CA ARG A 615 18.33 1.18 -31.71
C ARG A 615 18.64 1.74 -33.10
N SER A 616 17.92 2.79 -33.53
CA SER A 616 18.10 3.37 -34.88
C SER A 616 19.39 4.18 -35.01
N GLU A 617 19.89 4.75 -33.90
CA GLU A 617 21.02 5.65 -33.92
C GLU A 617 21.80 5.60 -32.59
N GLN A 618 23.12 5.48 -32.69
CA GLN A 618 24.02 5.65 -31.54
C GLN A 618 24.41 7.12 -31.40
N VAL A 619 23.94 7.77 -30.35
CA VAL A 619 24.09 9.21 -30.15
C VAL A 619 25.17 9.59 -29.15
N ASN A 620 25.52 8.68 -28.24
CA ASN A 620 26.52 8.89 -27.19
C ASN A 620 27.58 7.78 -27.23
N GLN A 621 28.49 7.82 -28.20
CA GLN A 621 29.53 6.82 -28.35
C GLN A 621 30.51 6.73 -27.17
N GLY A 622 30.59 7.76 -26.31
CA GLY A 622 31.42 7.76 -25.10
C GLY A 622 30.74 7.09 -23.91
N GLY A 623 29.46 6.82 -23.97
CA GLY A 623 28.67 6.18 -22.91
C GLY A 623 28.60 6.95 -21.58
N GLN A 624 29.15 8.18 -21.55
CA GLN A 624 29.11 9.03 -20.36
C GLN A 624 27.86 9.88 -20.37
N THR A 625 27.09 9.79 -19.29
CA THR A 625 25.89 10.57 -19.09
C THR A 625 25.96 11.31 -17.76
N HIS A 626 25.42 12.53 -17.72
CA HIS A 626 25.10 13.20 -16.47
C HIS A 626 23.75 12.72 -15.99
N ARG A 627 23.64 12.43 -14.71
CA ARG A 627 22.36 12.02 -14.12
C ARG A 627 21.76 13.18 -13.33
N ILE A 628 20.48 13.47 -13.61
CA ILE A 628 19.70 14.45 -12.88
C ILE A 628 18.44 13.75 -12.35
N VAL A 629 18.25 13.81 -11.03
CA VAL A 629 17.00 13.38 -10.41
C VAL A 629 16.05 14.57 -10.40
N GLN A 630 14.91 14.42 -11.05
CA GLN A 630 13.86 15.44 -11.09
C GLN A 630 13.28 15.63 -9.69
N PRO A 631 13.37 16.82 -9.09
CA PRO A 631 12.71 17.08 -7.81
C PRO A 631 11.20 17.17 -7.99
N VAL A 632 10.47 16.76 -6.96
CA VAL A 632 9.01 16.90 -6.88
C VAL A 632 8.62 18.22 -6.24
N GLU A 633 7.39 18.66 -6.47
CA GLU A 633 6.82 19.82 -5.79
C GLU A 633 6.71 19.55 -4.28
N THR A 634 6.78 20.63 -3.48
CA THR A 634 6.41 20.53 -2.06
C THR A 634 4.91 20.25 -1.96
N PRO A 635 4.48 19.18 -1.27
CA PRO A 635 3.06 18.95 -1.05
C PRO A 635 2.40 20.16 -0.38
N ARG A 636 1.21 20.51 -0.83
CA ARG A 636 0.48 21.66 -0.31
C ARG A 636 0.21 21.48 1.19
N GLY A 637 0.45 22.53 1.97
CA GLY A 637 0.29 22.51 3.42
C GLY A 637 1.45 21.85 4.18
N TRP A 638 2.41 21.20 3.48
CA TRP A 638 3.58 20.61 4.14
C TRP A 638 4.60 21.70 4.48
N GLN A 639 5.09 21.65 5.72
CA GLN A 639 6.16 22.55 6.18
C GLN A 639 7.42 21.71 6.41
N PRO A 640 8.58 22.15 5.90
CA PRO A 640 9.82 21.48 6.25
C PRO A 640 10.03 21.55 7.77
N PRO A 641 10.57 20.48 8.39
CA PRO A 641 10.85 20.51 9.81
C PRO A 641 11.73 21.72 10.11
N ARG A 642 11.30 22.53 11.09
CA ARG A 642 12.06 23.70 11.52
C ARG A 642 13.44 23.22 11.99
N PRO A 643 14.54 23.82 11.51
CA PRO A 643 15.85 23.49 12.05
C PRO A 643 15.82 23.67 13.56
N ALA A 644 16.26 22.65 14.30
CA ALA A 644 16.37 22.74 15.75
C ALA A 644 17.12 24.03 16.09
N ALA A 645 16.51 24.87 16.94
CA ALA A 645 17.18 26.09 17.38
C ALA A 645 18.57 25.70 17.90
N PRO A 646 19.64 26.39 17.47
CA PRO A 646 20.98 26.08 17.96
C PRO A 646 20.92 26.07 19.49
N PRO A 647 21.55 25.09 20.15
CA PRO A 647 21.54 25.03 21.61
C PRO A 647 22.01 26.38 22.14
N MET A 648 21.18 27.06 22.91
CA MET A 648 21.56 28.34 23.53
C MET A 648 22.84 28.08 24.31
N PRO A 649 23.89 28.92 24.15
CA PRO A 649 25.13 28.74 24.87
C PRO A 649 24.77 28.76 26.37
N SER A 650 25.07 27.65 27.05
CA SER A 650 24.86 27.50 28.47
C SER A 650 25.57 28.66 29.16
N ARG A 651 24.81 29.60 29.75
CA ARG A 651 25.39 30.60 30.66
C ARG A 651 26.10 29.83 31.75
N ARG A 652 27.44 29.82 31.71
CA ARG A 652 28.27 29.42 32.84
C ARG A 652 27.86 30.25 34.02
N ARG A 653 27.05 29.70 34.90
CA ARG A 653 26.84 30.25 36.25
C ARG A 653 28.09 29.93 37.07
N PHE A 654 28.74 30.94 37.49
CA PHE A 654 29.84 30.89 38.48
C PHE A 654 29.43 30.10 39.73
N GLN A 655 30.34 29.27 40.21
CA GLN A 655 30.28 28.50 41.43
C GLN A 655 30.10 29.45 42.64
N GLY A 656 29.08 29.16 43.42
CA GLY A 656 28.95 29.58 44.80
C GLY A 656 28.46 28.39 45.61
N MET A 657 29.27 27.98 46.56
CA MET A 657 29.17 26.85 47.44
C MET A 657 27.81 26.67 48.10
N SER A 658 27.32 25.42 48.24
CA SER A 658 27.00 24.87 49.55
C SER A 658 26.81 23.35 49.44
N GLN A 659 27.53 22.62 50.30
CA GLN A 659 27.34 21.22 50.61
C GLN A 659 25.97 21.06 51.27
N GLU A 660 25.08 20.31 50.61
CA GLU A 660 23.97 19.58 51.20
C GLU A 660 23.07 19.09 50.04
N ARG A 661 23.36 17.90 49.49
CA ARG A 661 22.45 16.99 48.82
C ARG A 661 23.21 15.83 48.20
N LYS A 662 23.91 15.10 49.06
CA LYS A 662 24.23 13.70 48.81
C LYS A 662 23.12 12.90 49.50
N LEU A 663 22.06 12.57 48.77
CA LEU A 663 21.13 11.45 49.05
C LEU A 663 19.93 11.46 48.05
N PHE A 664 20.18 11.41 46.78
CA PHE A 664 19.17 10.99 45.78
C PHE A 664 19.88 10.78 44.45
N GLY A 665 20.73 9.78 44.35
CA GLY A 665 21.49 9.51 43.18
C GLY A 665 22.00 8.05 43.16
N LEU A 666 21.11 7.15 43.48
CA LEU A 666 21.37 5.72 43.36
C LEU A 666 20.07 5.06 42.92
N MET A 667 19.76 5.18 41.63
CA MET A 667 18.92 4.28 40.83
C MET A 667 18.91 4.79 39.41
N PHE A 668 19.45 3.96 38.52
CA PHE A 668 19.61 4.01 37.06
C PHE A 668 21.06 4.25 36.61
N ASP A 669 21.86 3.21 36.78
CA ASP A 669 23.09 3.01 36.00
C ASP A 669 22.89 1.74 35.14
N ASP A 670 22.36 1.97 33.94
CA ASP A 670 22.29 0.97 32.88
C ASP A 670 23.62 0.97 32.12
N ARG A 671 24.62 0.31 32.71
CA ARG A 671 25.80 -0.17 31.96
C ARG A 671 26.02 -1.63 32.29
N ILE A 672 25.38 -2.47 31.52
CA ILE A 672 25.87 -3.86 31.36
C ILE A 672 26.97 -3.79 30.28
N SER A 673 28.19 -3.55 30.70
CA SER A 673 29.37 -3.81 29.87
C SER A 673 29.81 -5.25 30.13
N PHE A 674 29.72 -6.11 29.14
CA PHE A 674 30.35 -7.43 29.19
C PHE A 674 31.90 -7.26 29.14
N PRO A 675 32.64 -7.99 29.94
CA PRO A 675 34.11 -7.94 29.91
C PRO A 675 34.65 -8.52 28.58
N PRO A 676 35.73 -7.96 28.01
CA PRO A 676 36.27 -8.34 26.70
C PRO A 676 36.73 -9.80 26.55
N ASP A 677 36.91 -10.50 27.64
CA ASP A 677 37.44 -11.89 27.62
C ASP A 677 36.38 -12.96 27.32
N GLU A 678 35.09 -12.66 27.45
CA GLU A 678 34.02 -13.59 27.07
C GLU A 678 33.76 -13.63 25.57
N ILE A 679 34.06 -12.53 24.85
CA ILE A 679 33.92 -12.45 23.39
C ILE A 679 35.01 -13.28 22.69
N LEU A 680 36.17 -13.39 23.27
CA LEU A 680 37.30 -14.18 22.72
C LEU A 680 37.11 -15.69 22.90
N GLN A 681 36.34 -16.14 23.88
CA GLN A 681 35.99 -17.56 24.05
C GLN A 681 34.89 -18.04 23.10
N LEU A 682 34.03 -17.13 22.65
CA LEU A 682 32.98 -17.42 21.63
C LEU A 682 33.53 -17.53 20.21
N ILE A 683 34.71 -16.93 19.93
CA ILE A 683 35.34 -16.94 18.60
C ILE A 683 36.32 -18.10 18.42
N SER A 684 36.78 -18.73 19.50
CA SER A 684 37.80 -19.80 19.49
C SER A 684 37.26 -21.24 19.60
N SER A 685 35.95 -21.43 19.75
CA SER A 685 35.33 -22.74 19.67
C SER A 685 35.00 -23.05 18.19
N PRO A 686 35.32 -24.24 17.66
CA PRO A 686 34.81 -24.64 16.36
C PRO A 686 33.29 -24.62 16.42
N PRO A 687 32.61 -24.11 15.36
CA PRO A 687 31.17 -24.05 15.37
C PRO A 687 30.60 -25.45 15.61
N PRO A 688 29.57 -25.59 16.47
CA PRO A 688 28.85 -26.85 16.55
C PRO A 688 28.33 -27.15 15.15
N MET A 689 28.48 -28.40 14.71
CA MET A 689 28.00 -28.82 13.41
C MET A 689 26.49 -28.67 13.42
N TYR A 690 26.02 -27.68 12.70
CA TYR A 690 24.59 -27.42 12.51
C TYR A 690 23.92 -28.63 11.85
N GLU A 691 23.04 -29.30 12.55
CA GLU A 691 21.83 -29.81 11.91
C GLU A 691 21.16 -28.59 11.30
N SER A 692 20.80 -28.63 10.01
CA SER A 692 20.29 -27.43 9.32
C SER A 692 19.11 -26.87 10.11
N GLU A 693 19.09 -25.57 10.37
CA GLU A 693 18.00 -24.90 11.11
C GLU A 693 16.63 -25.22 10.51
N SER A 694 16.58 -25.43 9.19
CA SER A 694 15.40 -25.82 8.43
C SER A 694 14.80 -27.16 8.87
N THR A 695 15.62 -28.17 9.20
CA THR A 695 15.12 -29.49 9.60
C THR A 695 14.45 -29.46 10.98
N GLY A 696 15.01 -28.72 11.93
CA GLY A 696 14.41 -28.53 13.26
C GLY A 696 13.09 -27.76 13.21
N GLN A 697 13.00 -26.78 12.33
CA GLN A 697 11.77 -26.01 12.10
C GLN A 697 10.68 -26.87 11.44
N LEU A 698 11.03 -27.67 10.43
CA LEU A 698 10.09 -28.61 9.77
C LEU A 698 9.56 -29.68 10.75
N GLU A 699 10.38 -30.16 11.67
CA GLU A 699 9.94 -31.12 12.72
C GLU A 699 8.91 -30.46 13.65
N THR A 700 9.14 -29.21 14.05
CA THR A 700 8.21 -28.44 14.88
C THR A 700 6.88 -28.24 14.16
N LEU A 701 6.92 -27.88 12.89
CA LEU A 701 5.74 -27.69 12.05
C LEU A 701 5.00 -29.02 11.78
N TYR A 702 5.74 -30.14 11.64
CA TYR A 702 5.13 -31.47 11.54
C TYR A 702 4.30 -31.83 12.79
N ARG A 703 4.85 -31.55 13.98
CA ARG A 703 4.12 -31.75 15.24
C ARG A 703 2.90 -30.85 15.33
N ALA A 704 3.02 -29.58 14.96
CA ALA A 704 1.92 -28.60 14.96
C ALA A 704 0.81 -29.00 13.97
N SER A 705 1.14 -29.58 12.80
CA SER A 705 0.16 -30.00 11.80
C SER A 705 -0.91 -30.98 12.31
N ARG A 706 -0.61 -31.71 13.41
CA ARG A 706 -1.54 -32.67 14.01
C ARG A 706 -2.66 -32.02 14.83
N SER A 707 -2.41 -30.83 15.39
CA SER A 707 -3.36 -30.12 16.24
C SER A 707 -4.11 -28.99 15.50
N VAL A 708 -3.61 -28.55 14.34
CA VAL A 708 -4.14 -27.39 13.60
C VAL A 708 -5.49 -27.69 12.93
N SER A 709 -5.85 -28.95 12.70
CA SER A 709 -7.06 -29.32 11.96
C SER A 709 -8.38 -28.83 12.60
N ASP A 710 -8.39 -28.61 13.91
CA ASP A 710 -9.58 -28.20 14.68
C ASP A 710 -9.53 -26.72 15.10
N GLU A 711 -8.58 -25.97 14.57
CA GLU A 711 -8.35 -24.56 14.90
C GLU A 711 -9.16 -23.60 14.01
N THR A 712 -9.19 -22.33 14.42
CA THR A 712 -9.85 -21.27 13.64
C THR A 712 -9.15 -21.03 12.30
N PRO A 713 -9.86 -20.53 11.25
CA PRO A 713 -9.27 -20.22 9.95
C PRO A 713 -7.99 -19.40 10.04
N ALA A 714 -7.94 -18.37 10.88
CA ALA A 714 -6.76 -17.52 11.04
C ALA A 714 -5.53 -18.26 11.60
N LYS A 715 -5.73 -19.22 12.49
CA LYS A 715 -4.63 -20.04 13.03
C LYS A 715 -4.09 -21.03 12.00
N VAL A 716 -4.98 -21.59 11.19
CA VAL A 716 -4.59 -22.47 10.08
C VAL A 716 -3.82 -21.70 9.03
N ASP A 717 -4.30 -20.52 8.63
CA ASP A 717 -3.61 -19.67 7.67
C ASP A 717 -2.21 -19.26 8.18
N LYS A 718 -2.09 -18.92 9.47
CA LYS A 718 -0.79 -18.64 10.09
C LYS A 718 0.15 -19.85 10.03
N PHE A 719 -0.32 -21.02 10.38
CA PHE A 719 0.46 -22.27 10.29
C PHE A 719 0.90 -22.55 8.84
N LEU A 720 0.01 -22.41 7.86
CA LEU A 720 0.33 -22.62 6.45
C LEU A 720 1.34 -21.60 5.92
N LEU A 721 1.31 -20.36 6.40
CA LEU A 721 2.29 -19.34 6.07
C LEU A 721 3.68 -19.68 6.62
N GLU A 722 3.75 -20.07 7.90
CA GLU A 722 5.01 -20.51 8.55
C GLU A 722 5.59 -21.73 7.84
N LEU A 723 4.75 -22.71 7.46
CA LEU A 723 5.16 -23.87 6.70
C LEU A 723 5.65 -23.49 5.29
N LEU A 724 4.98 -22.57 4.62
CA LEU A 724 5.39 -22.09 3.30
C LEU A 724 6.80 -21.49 3.33
N MET A 725 7.10 -20.69 4.36
CA MET A 725 8.42 -20.08 4.55
C MET A 725 9.50 -21.15 4.77
N ALA A 726 9.23 -22.11 5.65
CA ALA A 726 10.18 -23.20 5.94
C ALA A 726 10.44 -24.11 4.72
N LEU A 727 9.43 -24.37 3.91
CA LEU A 727 9.57 -25.16 2.67
C LEU A 727 10.33 -24.39 1.58
N ASP A 728 10.17 -23.06 1.48
CA ASP A 728 10.95 -22.24 0.54
C ASP A 728 12.42 -22.19 0.95
N GLU A 729 12.72 -22.07 2.24
CA GLU A 729 14.08 -22.16 2.75
C GLU A 729 14.70 -23.53 2.46
N TRP A 730 13.95 -24.60 2.71
CA TRP A 730 14.39 -25.95 2.37
C TRP A 730 14.71 -26.10 0.87
N LEU A 731 13.87 -25.53 -0.03
CA LEU A 731 14.11 -25.55 -1.49
C LEU A 731 15.33 -24.71 -1.91
N ARG A 732 15.69 -23.69 -1.16
CA ARG A 732 16.92 -22.91 -1.40
C ARG A 732 18.18 -23.68 -1.00
N GLU A 733 18.10 -24.48 0.06
CA GLU A 733 19.20 -25.29 0.55
C GLU A 733 19.43 -26.55 -0.29
N HIS A 734 18.41 -27.05 -0.96
CA HIS A 734 18.42 -28.29 -1.72
C HIS A 734 18.19 -28.02 -3.22
N SER A 735 18.96 -28.72 -4.08
CA SER A 735 18.77 -28.59 -5.53
C SER A 735 17.41 -29.14 -5.97
N GLU A 736 16.89 -28.67 -7.13
CA GLU A 736 15.67 -29.19 -7.75
C GLU A 736 15.78 -30.69 -8.12
N GLU A 737 17.00 -31.26 -8.16
CA GLU A 737 17.26 -32.69 -8.39
C GLU A 737 17.10 -33.53 -7.10
N HIS A 738 16.85 -32.90 -5.96
CA HIS A 738 16.64 -33.65 -4.72
C HIS A 738 15.38 -34.51 -4.83
N PRO A 739 15.39 -35.79 -4.39
CA PRO A 739 14.28 -36.75 -4.58
C PRO A 739 12.91 -36.26 -4.07
N HIS A 740 12.91 -35.41 -3.05
CA HIS A 740 11.68 -34.86 -2.47
C HIS A 740 11.31 -33.46 -3.01
N ALA A 741 12.15 -32.82 -3.82
CA ALA A 741 11.87 -31.48 -4.34
C ALA A 741 10.52 -31.42 -5.12
N PRO A 742 10.15 -32.41 -5.97
CA PRO A 742 8.84 -32.37 -6.63
C PRO A 742 7.66 -32.35 -5.65
N ARG A 743 7.72 -33.12 -4.56
CA ARG A 743 6.66 -33.15 -3.53
C ARG A 743 6.59 -31.85 -2.71
N VAL A 744 7.74 -31.28 -2.40
CA VAL A 744 7.81 -29.98 -1.71
C VAL A 744 7.24 -28.90 -2.59
N ILE A 745 7.57 -28.88 -3.88
CA ILE A 745 7.03 -27.97 -4.87
C ILE A 745 5.51 -28.11 -4.98
N GLU A 746 4.99 -29.32 -5.08
CA GLU A 746 3.55 -29.62 -5.11
C GLU A 746 2.84 -29.09 -3.86
N LEU A 747 3.43 -29.29 -2.68
CA LEU A 747 2.88 -28.78 -1.41
C LEU A 747 2.91 -27.24 -1.37
N VAL A 748 4.02 -26.61 -1.78
CA VAL A 748 4.13 -25.15 -1.88
C VAL A 748 3.06 -24.59 -2.80
N ASP A 749 2.86 -25.19 -3.98
CA ASP A 749 1.83 -24.76 -4.93
C ASP A 749 0.41 -24.94 -4.32
N ALA A 750 0.15 -26.05 -3.63
CA ALA A 750 -1.13 -26.30 -2.97
C ALA A 750 -1.41 -25.31 -1.83
N ILE A 751 -0.39 -24.91 -1.05
CA ILE A 751 -0.50 -23.86 -0.02
C ILE A 751 -0.77 -22.51 -0.70
N LEU A 752 -0.05 -22.16 -1.75
CA LEU A 752 -0.27 -20.92 -2.50
C LEU A 752 -1.66 -20.87 -3.13
N GLU A 753 -2.16 -22.00 -3.62
CA GLU A 753 -3.54 -22.12 -4.10
C GLU A 753 -4.57 -21.96 -2.97
N HIS A 754 -4.28 -22.45 -1.76
CA HIS A 754 -5.13 -22.22 -0.59
C HIS A 754 -5.25 -20.73 -0.32
N PHE A 755 -4.16 -19.99 -0.30
CA PHE A 755 -4.17 -18.54 -0.09
C PHE A 755 -4.86 -17.75 -1.22
N GLN A 756 -5.09 -18.32 -2.38
CA GLN A 756 -5.83 -17.73 -3.50
C GLN A 756 -7.28 -18.20 -3.58
N ALA A 757 -7.62 -19.25 -2.88
CA ALA A 757 -8.98 -19.80 -2.84
C ALA A 757 -9.76 -19.29 -1.63
N ARG A 758 -11.08 -19.45 -1.67
CA ARG A 758 -11.91 -19.28 -0.49
C ARG A 758 -11.64 -20.36 0.53
N TRP A 759 -11.83 -20.01 1.82
CA TRP A 759 -11.82 -20.98 2.89
C TRP A 759 -12.89 -22.06 2.67
N ASP A 760 -12.45 -23.31 2.63
CA ASP A 760 -13.27 -24.52 2.54
C ASP A 760 -12.69 -25.55 3.50
N ALA A 761 -13.46 -25.97 4.49
CA ALA A 761 -13.00 -26.88 5.53
C ALA A 761 -12.54 -28.24 4.95
N ALA A 762 -13.25 -28.79 3.94
CA ALA A 762 -12.87 -30.06 3.33
C ALA A 762 -11.57 -29.93 2.51
N ARG A 763 -11.36 -28.78 1.85
CA ARG A 763 -10.13 -28.48 1.13
C ARG A 763 -8.95 -28.30 2.10
N VAL A 764 -9.16 -27.58 3.20
CA VAL A 764 -8.15 -27.41 4.25
C VAL A 764 -7.74 -28.73 4.86
N GLN A 765 -8.68 -29.63 5.14
CA GLN A 765 -8.36 -30.95 5.65
C GLN A 765 -7.51 -31.78 4.68
N ARG A 766 -7.79 -31.70 3.37
CA ARG A 766 -6.95 -32.33 2.35
C ARG A 766 -5.56 -31.73 2.29
N LEU A 767 -5.45 -30.39 2.37
CA LEU A 767 -4.18 -29.68 2.38
C LEU A 767 -3.33 -30.05 3.62
N LEU A 768 -3.93 -30.07 4.79
CA LEU A 768 -3.25 -30.47 6.02
C LEU A 768 -2.83 -31.94 6.01
N ALA A 769 -3.56 -32.82 5.32
CA ALA A 769 -3.15 -34.20 5.08
C ALA A 769 -1.89 -34.25 4.20
N LEU A 770 -1.87 -33.48 3.10
CA LEU A 770 -0.71 -33.36 2.21
C LEU A 770 0.50 -32.76 2.93
N CYS A 771 0.30 -31.75 3.79
CA CYS A 771 1.36 -31.20 4.65
C CYS A 771 1.98 -32.29 5.53
N ARG A 772 1.16 -33.10 6.22
CA ARG A 772 1.64 -34.17 7.09
C ARG A 772 2.40 -35.25 6.33
N GLU A 773 1.90 -35.66 5.18
CA GLU A 773 2.55 -36.67 4.34
C GLU A 773 3.90 -36.17 3.78
N THR A 774 3.97 -34.95 3.29
CA THR A 774 5.20 -34.37 2.74
C THR A 774 6.23 -34.14 3.85
N LEU A 775 5.84 -33.59 5.00
CA LEU A 775 6.73 -33.37 6.13
C LEU A 775 7.25 -34.69 6.72
N ALA A 776 6.42 -35.73 6.83
CA ALA A 776 6.84 -37.06 7.22
C ALA A 776 7.92 -37.62 6.30
N ALA A 777 7.71 -37.50 4.97
CA ALA A 777 8.67 -37.98 3.97
C ALA A 777 10.01 -37.22 4.03
N LEU A 778 10.00 -35.92 4.37
CA LEU A 778 11.22 -35.12 4.53
C LEU A 778 12.00 -35.49 5.79
N LEU A 779 11.30 -35.85 6.90
CA LEU A 779 11.89 -36.18 8.21
C LEU A 779 12.33 -37.63 8.32
N GLU A 780 11.82 -38.56 7.49
CA GLU A 780 12.20 -39.98 7.47
C GLU A 780 13.55 -40.27 6.78
N GLN A 781 14.22 -39.25 6.21
CA GLN A 781 15.55 -39.49 5.62
C GLN A 781 16.61 -39.76 6.69
N PRO A 782 17.35 -40.85 6.59
CA PRO A 782 18.52 -41.05 7.40
C PRO A 782 19.56 -39.98 7.07
N SER A 783 20.04 -39.27 8.08
CA SER A 783 21.14 -38.33 7.94
C SER A 783 22.26 -39.00 7.14
N ARG A 784 22.89 -38.31 6.19
CA ARG A 784 23.96 -38.78 5.29
C ARG A 784 25.15 -39.48 6.02
N ARG A 785 25.15 -39.52 7.37
CA ARG A 785 26.19 -40.13 8.20
C ARG A 785 26.11 -41.66 8.34
N GLU A 786 25.00 -42.31 8.02
CA GLU A 786 24.92 -43.78 8.20
C GLU A 786 25.35 -44.61 6.97
N ARG A 787 25.81 -43.97 5.88
CA ARG A 787 26.29 -44.69 4.68
C ARG A 787 27.81 -44.83 4.56
N TRP A 788 28.59 -44.55 5.63
CA TRP A 788 30.03 -44.73 5.62
C TRP A 788 30.45 -45.52 6.85
N TRP A 789 29.94 -46.72 7.06
CA TRP A 789 30.52 -47.78 7.83
C TRP A 789 30.19 -49.13 7.17
#